data_b1c71ccb590882f3d630ee58ce6f5ac5
#
_entry.id   b1c71ccb590882f3d630ee58ce6f5ac5
#
_cell.length_a   1.000
_cell.length_b   1.000
_cell.length_c   1.000
_cell.angle_alpha   90.00
_cell.angle_beta   90.00
_cell.angle_gamma   90.00
#
_symmetry.space_group_name_H-M   'P 1'
#
loop_
_entity.id
_entity.type
_entity.pdbx_description
1 polymer ?
#
loop_
_entity_poly.entity_id
_entity_poly.type
_entity_poly.pdbx_seq_one_letter_code
_entity_poly.pdbx_strand_id
1 'polypeptide(L)'
;TIEKRGVEKAEYIDVPGNIFFKEVTVDESFVPNAYIGVVAIETDNSSVPEYKVGYTEVVVDKTDKKSNVVITTDKKTYSPRDTVKLDIQVKDIHGHGKKSELTVMVVDDSLISLMGNIDTNTLEKIWKKLPFQIQTSITNIAMLKNYYFSRPGIVGGSGSENNKGWDSGRSTRNIFKNTAYYNSHVVTDGEGKALVDFVLPDNLTQFRVIVVSNALDNTFWSGESLFSVKKPVTLEDKTPIILRNGDKITLWANVFNQSGKEMQFLVKLNAKNLTVPIIEKRITLKEGENTFVSFDAQAKDNSDDIGYIMSITGDSLKNSDSVEWTIKLSESPTLIQNTFKDDILSAATKDYTLVLPENTLVARSTYEISISNNPIQHLESIVSSLLQYPYWCIEQTVSTTLPNVMAKKFSQYFKNANIDVKKADEQTQAGLKRIQSMQTESGGFSYWEWISTPDLHITPYVLRSLLTMKELGTMIDPVVIDKAIGYLVNEIPNARDNTEKTEIFYGLAKSGKWQIAYDAYFSNPENVAWLTRHERIAYTYGLYFTDKNKYKQDINTQVELIKKAFNAKSNIATDYWYWNEDSDKADFASLLMDLWSPETSIIQIIKELSNRDYSGYYISTQSKNASFKAFIKYIEKYGKNKTSLVQIMIGDTLKDITLTANGWEYNYSAPLSEVLINGRVPLSVQTDDKSPVFVNVSLKSYPADIKKVKKFENGIILSRKIEEVVDTKKLAECSNYYYNEENDCSGAFKSTDGINFKKWSTYRITLRAVFSNKGIQRNFTFEDYLPATFRVMNSKFRTN
;
A
#
# COMPACT_ATOMS: atom_id res chain seq x y z
N THR A 1 -40.46 18.89 16.85
CA THR A 1 -39.66 18.57 15.67
C THR A 1 -39.69 17.08 15.36
N ILE A 2 -39.61 16.71 14.10
CA ILE A 2 -39.31 15.36 13.63
C ILE A 2 -37.92 15.44 12.99
N GLU A 3 -37.02 14.61 13.46
CA GLU A 3 -35.60 14.69 13.16
C GLU A 3 -35.07 13.34 12.67
N LYS A 4 -34.26 13.37 11.62
CA LYS A 4 -33.60 12.17 11.08
C LYS A 4 -32.15 12.47 10.75
N ARG A 5 -31.83 12.98 9.55
CA ARG A 5 -30.51 13.50 9.18
C ARG A 5 -30.41 15.01 9.35
N GLY A 6 -31.53 15.63 9.63
CA GLY A 6 -31.75 17.03 9.91
C GLY A 6 -33.14 17.19 10.54
N VAL A 7 -33.62 18.40 10.68
CA VAL A 7 -35.01 18.66 11.06
C VAL A 7 -35.86 18.51 9.82
N GLU A 8 -36.63 17.43 9.74
CA GLU A 8 -37.54 17.12 8.61
C GLU A 8 -38.83 17.93 8.73
N LYS A 9 -39.32 18.13 9.93
CA LYS A 9 -40.51 18.90 10.23
C LYS A 9 -40.40 19.61 11.56
N ALA A 10 -40.82 20.85 11.61
CA ALA A 10 -40.97 21.62 12.84
C ALA A 10 -42.36 22.19 12.91
N GLU A 11 -42.96 22.22 14.09
CA GLU A 11 -44.27 22.76 14.36
C GLU A 11 -44.22 23.52 15.68
N TYR A 12 -44.85 24.69 15.70
CA TYR A 12 -44.96 25.53 16.90
C TYR A 12 -46.39 25.39 17.42
N ILE A 13 -46.51 25.15 18.73
CA ILE A 13 -47.79 24.86 19.38
C ILE A 13 -47.83 25.63 20.70
N ASP A 14 -48.89 26.41 20.89
CA ASP A 14 -49.19 27.06 22.16
C ASP A 14 -49.88 26.06 23.07
N VAL A 15 -49.30 25.86 24.25
CA VAL A 15 -49.79 24.89 25.23
C VAL A 15 -50.41 25.61 26.43
N PRO A 16 -51.74 25.61 26.57
CA PRO A 16 -52.44 26.38 27.63
C PRO A 16 -52.39 25.77 29.02
N GLY A 17 -51.55 24.76 29.26
CA GLY A 17 -51.45 24.06 30.54
C GLY A 17 -50.21 23.21 30.64
N ASN A 18 -50.14 22.37 31.68
CA ASN A 18 -48.94 21.59 32.00
C ASN A 18 -48.86 20.24 31.30
N ILE A 19 -49.89 19.84 30.54
CA ILE A 19 -49.97 18.56 29.85
C ILE A 19 -50.47 18.80 28.44
N PHE A 20 -49.78 18.26 27.46
CA PHE A 20 -50.14 18.30 26.06
C PHE A 20 -49.94 16.93 25.40
N PHE A 21 -50.85 16.53 24.54
CA PHE A 21 -50.77 15.31 23.77
C PHE A 21 -50.75 15.66 22.28
N LYS A 22 -49.82 15.05 21.57
CA LYS A 22 -49.70 15.17 20.12
C LYS A 22 -49.63 13.81 19.45
N GLU A 23 -50.52 13.54 18.53
CA GLU A 23 -50.38 12.36 17.66
C GLU A 23 -49.48 12.65 16.51
N VAL A 24 -48.56 11.72 16.27
CA VAL A 24 -47.63 11.76 15.10
C VAL A 24 -47.86 10.52 14.28
N THR A 25 -48.23 10.72 13.01
CA THR A 25 -48.35 9.62 12.04
C THR A 25 -46.96 9.18 11.60
N VAL A 26 -46.68 7.89 11.80
CA VAL A 26 -45.43 7.25 11.34
C VAL A 26 -45.65 6.71 9.94
N ASP A 27 -44.86 7.14 8.98
CA ASP A 27 -44.88 6.71 7.60
C ASP A 27 -43.51 6.16 7.16
N GLU A 28 -43.38 5.79 5.87
CA GLU A 28 -42.15 5.23 5.32
C GLU A 28 -40.92 6.15 5.45
N SER A 29 -41.10 7.45 5.57
CA SER A 29 -40.02 8.41 5.72
C SER A 29 -39.25 8.22 7.05
N PHE A 30 -39.89 7.61 8.05
CA PHE A 30 -39.27 7.32 9.35
C PHE A 30 -38.29 6.12 9.32
N VAL A 31 -38.36 5.24 8.33
CA VAL A 31 -37.47 4.04 8.25
C VAL A 31 -36.01 4.46 8.09
N PRO A 32 -35.05 3.92 8.89
CA PRO A 32 -35.18 2.85 9.91
C PRO A 32 -35.57 3.39 11.28
N ASN A 33 -35.38 4.67 11.54
CA ASN A 33 -35.78 5.37 12.76
C ASN A 33 -35.80 6.89 12.54
N ALA A 34 -36.59 7.58 13.36
CA ALA A 34 -36.59 9.03 13.47
C ALA A 34 -36.63 9.42 14.95
N TYR A 35 -36.31 10.66 15.23
CA TYR A 35 -36.39 11.23 16.57
C TYR A 35 -37.49 12.28 16.60
N ILE A 36 -38.31 12.25 17.62
CA ILE A 36 -39.26 13.30 17.92
C ILE A 36 -38.70 14.14 19.04
N GLY A 37 -38.41 15.40 18.74
CA GLY A 37 -37.91 16.37 19.69
C GLY A 37 -39.01 17.33 20.13
N VAL A 38 -39.04 17.62 21.41
CA VAL A 38 -39.94 18.64 21.99
C VAL A 38 -39.09 19.64 22.74
N VAL A 39 -39.25 20.90 22.40
CA VAL A 39 -38.66 22.02 23.12
C VAL A 39 -39.83 22.81 23.73
N ALA A 40 -39.94 22.78 25.04
CA ALA A 40 -40.89 23.62 25.77
C ALA A 40 -40.18 24.89 26.23
N ILE A 41 -40.76 26.04 25.93
CA ILE A 41 -40.28 27.34 26.36
C ILE A 41 -41.33 27.97 27.24
N GLU A 42 -40.96 28.30 28.45
CA GLU A 42 -41.82 29.05 29.35
C GLU A 42 -41.66 30.54 29.15
N THR A 43 -42.76 31.22 28.91
CA THR A 43 -42.82 32.67 28.60
C THR A 43 -43.55 33.41 29.69
N ASP A 44 -43.19 33.16 30.97
CA ASP A 44 -43.67 34.00 32.09
C ASP A 44 -42.94 35.36 32.08
N ASN A 45 -43.41 36.32 32.90
CA ASN A 45 -42.83 37.66 32.99
C ASN A 45 -41.40 37.66 33.62
N SER A 46 -40.69 36.54 33.70
CA SER A 46 -39.31 36.47 34.14
C SER A 46 -38.35 36.96 33.06
N SER A 47 -37.29 37.65 33.45
CA SER A 47 -36.34 38.26 32.52
C SER A 47 -35.46 37.23 31.78
N VAL A 48 -35.56 35.93 32.08
CA VAL A 48 -34.82 34.83 31.43
C VAL A 48 -35.78 33.69 31.12
N PRO A 49 -36.08 33.39 29.84
CA PRO A 49 -36.94 32.25 29.48
C PRO A 49 -36.32 30.93 29.93
N GLU A 50 -37.08 30.12 30.68
CA GLU A 50 -36.73 28.74 30.94
C GLU A 50 -37.12 27.84 29.76
N TYR A 51 -36.30 26.84 29.46
CA TYR A 51 -36.64 25.88 28.44
C TYR A 51 -36.36 24.45 28.90
N LYS A 52 -37.12 23.51 28.39
CA LYS A 52 -36.93 22.08 28.59
C LYS A 52 -36.92 21.38 27.27
N VAL A 53 -36.00 20.42 27.08
CA VAL A 53 -35.87 19.65 25.87
C VAL A 53 -36.00 18.17 26.19
N GLY A 54 -36.81 17.50 25.39
CA GLY A 54 -37.01 16.05 25.47
C GLY A 54 -36.96 15.45 24.04
N TYR A 55 -36.41 14.25 23.95
CA TYR A 55 -36.36 13.50 22.71
C TYR A 55 -36.85 12.08 22.97
N THR A 56 -37.55 11.53 21.98
CA THR A 56 -37.86 10.12 21.92
C THR A 56 -37.54 9.56 20.54
N GLU A 57 -37.05 8.33 20.52
CA GLU A 57 -36.78 7.63 19.29
C GLU A 57 -38.00 6.80 18.87
N VAL A 58 -38.32 6.89 17.59
CA VAL A 58 -39.32 6.04 16.92
C VAL A 58 -38.53 5.10 15.99
N VAL A 59 -38.51 3.82 16.31
CA VAL A 59 -37.91 2.78 15.48
C VAL A 59 -39.00 2.20 14.59
N VAL A 60 -38.75 2.12 13.29
CA VAL A 60 -39.71 1.59 12.32
C VAL A 60 -39.18 0.29 11.74
N ASP A 61 -40.07 -0.68 11.60
CA ASP A 61 -39.74 -1.96 10.97
C ASP A 61 -39.33 -1.73 9.50
N LYS A 62 -38.24 -2.40 9.12
CA LYS A 62 -37.69 -2.32 7.77
C LYS A 62 -37.89 -3.59 6.95
N THR A 63 -38.80 -4.47 7.40
CA THR A 63 -39.10 -5.73 6.73
C THR A 63 -39.54 -5.50 5.27
N ASP A 64 -40.29 -4.45 5.01
CA ASP A 64 -40.73 -4.07 3.65
C ASP A 64 -39.57 -3.63 2.71
N LYS A 65 -38.42 -3.32 3.28
CA LYS A 65 -37.19 -2.99 2.53
C LYS A 65 -36.37 -4.23 2.18
N LYS A 66 -36.87 -5.42 2.48
CA LYS A 66 -36.24 -6.69 2.20
C LYS A 66 -36.81 -7.30 0.93
N SER A 67 -35.97 -7.81 0.05
CA SER A 67 -36.32 -8.71 -1.03
C SER A 67 -35.85 -10.13 -0.73
N ASN A 68 -36.32 -11.11 -1.47
CA ASN A 68 -35.87 -12.50 -1.39
C ASN A 68 -35.15 -12.87 -2.68
N VAL A 69 -33.92 -13.32 -2.56
CA VAL A 69 -33.07 -13.73 -3.69
C VAL A 69 -32.86 -15.24 -3.63
N VAL A 70 -33.41 -15.94 -4.60
CA VAL A 70 -33.25 -17.39 -4.77
C VAL A 70 -32.32 -17.64 -5.96
N ILE A 71 -31.32 -18.48 -5.74
CA ILE A 71 -30.32 -18.81 -6.75
C ILE A 71 -30.36 -20.32 -6.99
N THR A 72 -30.58 -20.72 -8.23
CA THR A 72 -30.59 -22.12 -8.63
C THR A 72 -29.54 -22.35 -9.72
N THR A 73 -28.76 -23.41 -9.57
CA THR A 73 -27.83 -23.90 -10.60
C THR A 73 -28.47 -25.06 -11.36
N ASP A 74 -28.19 -25.19 -12.66
CA ASP A 74 -28.67 -26.32 -13.49
C ASP A 74 -28.13 -27.68 -13.02
N LYS A 75 -26.98 -27.70 -12.33
CA LYS A 75 -26.38 -28.88 -11.70
C LYS A 75 -25.81 -28.55 -10.32
N LYS A 76 -25.68 -29.56 -9.45
CA LYS A 76 -24.96 -29.44 -8.17
C LYS A 76 -23.47 -29.71 -8.28
N THR A 77 -23.06 -30.46 -9.32
CA THR A 77 -21.67 -30.84 -9.56
C THR A 77 -21.35 -30.68 -11.04
N TYR A 78 -20.21 -30.03 -11.30
CA TYR A 78 -19.68 -29.76 -12.62
C TYR A 78 -18.30 -30.35 -12.80
N SER A 79 -17.84 -30.44 -14.05
CA SER A 79 -16.46 -30.63 -14.41
C SER A 79 -15.78 -29.27 -14.68
N PRO A 80 -14.43 -29.19 -14.58
CA PRO A 80 -13.70 -28.01 -15.05
C PRO A 80 -14.08 -27.66 -16.48
N ARG A 81 -14.19 -26.34 -16.74
CA ARG A 81 -14.60 -25.77 -18.05
C ARG A 81 -16.04 -26.06 -18.48
N ASP A 82 -16.86 -26.69 -17.65
CA ASP A 82 -18.29 -26.74 -17.90
C ASP A 82 -18.89 -25.33 -17.88
N THR A 83 -19.96 -25.13 -18.65
CA THR A 83 -20.77 -23.93 -18.55
C THR A 83 -21.78 -24.10 -17.43
N VAL A 84 -21.79 -23.21 -16.48
CA VAL A 84 -22.79 -23.13 -15.40
C VAL A 84 -23.91 -22.20 -15.87
N LYS A 85 -25.13 -22.61 -15.61
CA LYS A 85 -26.32 -21.77 -15.80
C LYS A 85 -26.92 -21.46 -14.44
N LEU A 86 -26.99 -20.17 -14.11
CA LEU A 86 -27.65 -19.68 -12.91
C LEU A 86 -29.00 -19.14 -13.27
N ASP A 87 -30.05 -19.61 -12.61
CA ASP A 87 -31.36 -19.01 -12.58
C ASP A 87 -31.51 -18.22 -11.27
N ILE A 88 -31.68 -16.93 -11.37
CA ILE A 88 -31.79 -16.02 -10.23
C ILE A 88 -33.19 -15.43 -10.22
N GLN A 89 -33.88 -15.61 -9.09
CA GLN A 89 -35.23 -15.08 -8.90
C GLN A 89 -35.23 -14.12 -7.73
N VAL A 90 -35.62 -12.87 -7.98
CA VAL A 90 -35.82 -11.83 -6.95
C VAL A 90 -37.31 -11.63 -6.72
N LYS A 91 -37.75 -11.71 -5.48
CA LYS A 91 -39.12 -11.51 -5.07
C LYS A 91 -39.24 -10.50 -3.93
N ASP A 92 -40.33 -9.80 -3.83
CA ASP A 92 -40.67 -9.04 -2.64
C ASP A 92 -41.08 -9.97 -1.48
N ILE A 93 -41.41 -9.38 -0.33
CA ILE A 93 -41.85 -10.13 0.86
C ILE A 93 -43.20 -10.83 0.65
N HIS A 94 -43.99 -10.42 -0.33
CA HIS A 94 -45.29 -11.01 -0.67
C HIS A 94 -45.19 -12.11 -1.75
N GLY A 95 -43.97 -12.36 -2.25
CA GLY A 95 -43.71 -13.39 -3.26
C GLY A 95 -43.83 -12.94 -4.69
N HIS A 96 -44.13 -11.68 -4.97
CA HIS A 96 -44.19 -11.15 -6.34
C HIS A 96 -42.79 -10.92 -6.90
N GLY A 97 -42.62 -11.17 -8.20
CA GLY A 97 -41.39 -10.89 -8.91
C GLY A 97 -41.03 -9.41 -8.87
N LYS A 98 -39.76 -9.09 -8.71
CA LYS A 98 -39.29 -7.73 -8.53
C LYS A 98 -38.11 -7.39 -9.44
N LYS A 99 -38.32 -6.40 -10.31
CA LYS A 99 -37.28 -5.88 -11.18
C LYS A 99 -36.16 -5.26 -10.34
N SER A 100 -34.94 -5.80 -10.47
CA SER A 100 -33.81 -5.44 -9.65
C SER A 100 -32.50 -5.43 -10.46
N GLU A 101 -31.55 -4.64 -10.04
CA GLU A 101 -30.17 -4.72 -10.46
C GLU A 101 -29.41 -5.64 -9.51
N LEU A 102 -28.61 -6.56 -10.07
CA LEU A 102 -27.90 -7.58 -9.33
C LEU A 102 -26.40 -7.45 -9.53
N THR A 103 -25.66 -7.58 -8.44
CA THR A 103 -24.23 -7.93 -8.50
C THR A 103 -24.10 -9.43 -8.26
N VAL A 104 -23.54 -10.14 -9.24
CA VAL A 104 -23.34 -11.59 -9.21
C VAL A 104 -21.85 -11.91 -9.10
N MET A 105 -21.49 -12.65 -8.06
CA MET A 105 -20.11 -13.09 -7.77
C MET A 105 -20.10 -14.61 -7.61
N VAL A 106 -19.12 -15.28 -8.23
CA VAL A 106 -18.86 -16.72 -8.05
C VAL A 106 -17.42 -16.89 -7.62
N VAL A 107 -17.21 -17.21 -6.36
CA VAL A 107 -15.90 -17.22 -5.71
C VAL A 107 -15.61 -18.58 -5.09
N ASP A 108 -14.35 -18.97 -5.07
CA ASP A 108 -13.89 -20.16 -4.38
C ASP A 108 -14.25 -20.09 -2.89
N ASP A 109 -15.04 -21.05 -2.40
CA ASP A 109 -15.57 -21.07 -1.03
C ASP A 109 -14.46 -21.19 0.02
N SER A 110 -13.37 -21.85 -0.32
CA SER A 110 -12.19 -21.97 0.56
C SER A 110 -11.57 -20.59 0.85
N LEU A 111 -11.53 -19.71 -0.16
CA LEU A 111 -11.01 -18.36 0.00
C LEU A 111 -11.89 -17.52 0.93
N ILE A 112 -13.21 -17.61 0.75
CA ILE A 112 -14.18 -16.90 1.62
C ILE A 112 -14.05 -17.38 3.06
N SER A 113 -13.91 -18.68 3.25
CA SER A 113 -13.71 -19.28 4.58
C SER A 113 -12.41 -18.83 5.25
N LEU A 114 -11.35 -18.57 4.47
CA LEU A 114 -10.07 -18.07 4.95
C LEU A 114 -10.10 -16.56 5.31
N MET A 115 -10.83 -15.76 4.52
CA MET A 115 -10.92 -14.31 4.72
C MET A 115 -11.91 -13.93 5.83
N GLY A 116 -12.67 -14.87 6.33
CA GLY A 116 -13.85 -14.61 7.15
C GLY A 116 -15.08 -14.35 6.26
N ASN A 117 -16.28 -14.62 6.80
CA ASN A 117 -17.52 -14.46 6.04
C ASN A 117 -17.63 -13.05 5.47
N ILE A 118 -17.89 -12.96 4.17
CA ILE A 118 -18.27 -11.70 3.55
C ILE A 118 -19.63 -11.33 4.16
N ASP A 119 -19.68 -10.18 4.82
CA ASP A 119 -20.94 -9.68 5.35
C ASP A 119 -21.79 -9.16 4.19
N THR A 120 -22.69 -10.02 3.73
CA THR A 120 -23.62 -9.76 2.61
C THR A 120 -24.92 -9.13 3.07
N ASN A 121 -25.09 -8.80 4.35
CA ASN A 121 -26.30 -8.20 4.88
C ASN A 121 -26.43 -6.72 4.47
N THR A 122 -26.75 -6.51 3.20
CA THR A 122 -26.91 -5.17 2.63
C THR A 122 -28.06 -4.38 3.28
N LEU A 123 -29.13 -5.07 3.67
CA LEU A 123 -30.27 -4.43 4.36
C LEU A 123 -29.81 -3.74 5.66
N GLU A 124 -29.06 -4.44 6.51
CA GLU A 124 -28.58 -3.88 7.78
C GLU A 124 -27.55 -2.77 7.60
N LYS A 125 -26.79 -2.80 6.51
CA LYS A 125 -25.80 -1.75 6.21
C LYS A 125 -26.43 -0.49 5.68
N ILE A 126 -27.40 -0.61 4.78
CA ILE A 126 -28.04 0.53 4.11
C ILE A 126 -29.09 1.14 5.01
N TRP A 127 -29.92 0.31 5.62
CA TRP A 127 -30.94 0.71 6.58
C TRP A 127 -30.48 0.59 8.03
N LYS A 128 -29.21 0.96 8.27
CA LYS A 128 -28.65 1.06 9.61
C LYS A 128 -29.39 2.14 10.39
N LYS A 129 -29.66 1.85 11.66
CA LYS A 129 -30.19 2.81 12.63
C LYS A 129 -29.36 4.10 12.61
N LEU A 130 -30.01 5.23 12.41
CA LEU A 130 -29.38 6.55 12.39
C LEU A 130 -29.17 7.02 13.82
N PRO A 131 -27.96 7.52 14.15
CA PRO A 131 -27.74 8.13 15.45
C PRO A 131 -28.46 9.47 15.54
N PHE A 132 -28.76 9.88 16.76
CA PHE A 132 -29.24 11.25 17.02
C PHE A 132 -28.13 12.27 16.69
N GLN A 133 -28.40 13.19 15.77
CA GLN A 133 -27.39 14.12 15.27
C GLN A 133 -27.68 15.59 15.56
N ILE A 134 -28.89 15.91 16.01
CA ILE A 134 -29.30 17.30 16.21
C ILE A 134 -29.06 17.71 17.67
N GLN A 135 -28.32 18.78 17.82
CA GLN A 135 -28.11 19.42 19.14
C GLN A 135 -28.95 20.70 19.19
N THR A 136 -29.92 20.73 20.08
CA THR A 136 -30.69 21.94 20.40
C THR A 136 -30.04 22.65 21.57
N SER A 137 -29.69 23.94 21.38
CA SER A 137 -29.14 24.77 22.44
C SER A 137 -29.68 26.19 22.35
N ILE A 138 -29.73 26.90 23.50
CA ILE A 138 -29.96 28.32 23.49
C ILE A 138 -28.63 29.04 23.22
N THR A 139 -28.65 30.12 22.42
CA THR A 139 -27.48 30.90 22.05
C THR A 139 -26.65 31.37 23.23
N ASN A 140 -27.31 31.68 24.37
CA ASN A 140 -26.65 32.14 25.59
C ASN A 140 -25.81 31.04 26.29
N ILE A 141 -26.12 29.76 26.10
CA ILE A 141 -25.37 28.61 26.67
C ILE A 141 -24.24 28.18 25.71
N ALA A 142 -24.39 28.39 24.40
CA ALA A 142 -23.37 28.08 23.42
C ALA A 142 -22.08 28.89 23.63
N MET A 143 -22.17 30.09 24.20
CA MET A 143 -21.02 30.94 24.56
C MET A 143 -20.18 30.41 25.73
N LEU A 144 -20.71 29.49 26.57
CA LEU A 144 -20.05 29.01 27.78
C LEU A 144 -19.44 27.60 27.64
N LYS A 145 -19.65 26.88 26.52
CA LYS A 145 -19.30 25.46 26.37
C LYS A 145 -18.11 25.15 25.44
N ASN A 146 -17.27 26.10 25.10
CA ASN A 146 -16.06 25.80 24.32
C ASN A 146 -14.87 25.29 25.15
N TYR A 147 -15.14 24.42 26.13
CA TYR A 147 -14.07 23.74 26.87
C TYR A 147 -14.31 22.24 26.93
N TYR A 148 -13.27 21.49 26.45
CA TYR A 148 -13.00 20.04 26.58
C TYR A 148 -13.69 19.06 25.64
N PHE A 149 -12.95 18.41 24.74
CA PHE A 149 -12.52 17.01 24.77
C PHE A 149 -11.81 16.62 23.47
N SER A 150 -10.57 16.22 23.58
CA SER A 150 -9.81 15.55 22.52
C SER A 150 -9.46 14.13 22.90
N ARG A 151 -9.53 13.19 21.98
CA ARG A 151 -8.92 11.84 22.08
C ARG A 151 -8.31 11.43 20.75
N PRO A 152 -7.17 10.69 20.77
CA PRO A 152 -6.40 10.37 19.57
C PRO A 152 -6.88 9.10 18.85
N GLY A 153 -6.71 9.08 17.54
CA GLY A 153 -7.13 8.01 16.64
C GLY A 153 -6.05 7.00 16.27
N ILE A 154 -6.46 5.88 15.74
CA ILE A 154 -5.68 4.67 15.45
C ILE A 154 -5.52 4.48 13.92
N VAL A 155 -4.39 3.93 13.54
CA VAL A 155 -3.86 3.71 12.18
C VAL A 155 -4.30 2.37 11.59
N GLY A 156 -4.44 2.27 10.27
CA GLY A 156 -4.52 1.00 9.54
C GLY A 156 -4.18 1.19 8.07
N GLY A 157 -3.88 0.34 7.36
CA GLY A 157 -3.15 -0.71 6.79
C GLY A 157 -3.63 -1.11 5.39
N SER A 158 -2.82 -1.71 4.61
CA SER A 158 -2.54 -1.82 3.17
C SER A 158 -3.34 -2.86 2.37
N GLY A 159 -3.32 -2.74 1.03
CA GLY A 159 -3.86 -3.69 0.07
C GLY A 159 -2.85 -4.14 -1.00
N SER A 160 -3.10 -5.21 -1.70
CA SER A 160 -2.17 -5.90 -2.61
C SER A 160 -2.70 -6.14 -4.03
N GLU A 161 -1.80 -6.43 -4.94
CA GLU A 161 -1.90 -6.42 -6.39
C GLU A 161 -2.18 -7.78 -7.08
N ASN A 162 -2.53 -7.69 -8.37
CA ASN A 162 -2.96 -8.75 -9.29
C ASN A 162 -1.85 -9.27 -10.21
N ASN A 163 -1.96 -10.54 -10.62
CA ASN A 163 -1.17 -11.13 -11.71
C ASN A 163 -2.05 -11.68 -12.84
N LYS A 164 -1.58 -11.50 -14.08
CA LYS A 164 -2.22 -11.95 -15.32
C LYS A 164 -1.58 -13.26 -15.83
N GLY A 165 -2.38 -14.21 -16.29
CA GLY A 165 -1.93 -15.46 -16.91
C GLY A 165 -2.25 -15.53 -18.40
N TRP A 166 -1.53 -16.38 -19.13
CA TRP A 166 -1.59 -16.62 -20.58
C TRP A 166 -2.42 -17.85 -20.90
N ASP A 167 -3.00 -17.86 -22.11
CA ASP A 167 -3.94 -18.88 -22.61
C ASP A 167 -3.27 -19.86 -23.58
N SER A 168 -3.52 -21.14 -23.42
CA SER A 168 -3.27 -22.15 -24.44
C SER A 168 -4.23 -23.34 -24.29
N GLY A 169 -5.01 -23.57 -25.32
CA GLY A 169 -6.04 -24.59 -25.32
C GLY A 169 -5.52 -26.03 -25.33
N ARG A 170 -6.02 -26.82 -24.39
CA ARG A 170 -6.22 -28.28 -24.41
C ARG A 170 -6.58 -28.77 -22.99
N SER A 171 -7.03 -29.99 -22.81
CA SER A 171 -7.60 -30.60 -21.60
C SER A 171 -6.74 -30.60 -20.32
N THR A 172 -5.62 -29.91 -20.31
CA THR A 172 -4.72 -29.74 -19.17
C THR A 172 -5.20 -28.57 -18.29
N ARG A 173 -5.29 -28.80 -16.99
CA ARG A 173 -5.69 -27.80 -16.04
C ARG A 173 -4.54 -26.80 -15.81
N ASN A 174 -4.75 -25.54 -16.20
CA ASN A 174 -3.78 -24.44 -16.03
C ASN A 174 -4.43 -23.09 -15.72
N ILE A 175 -5.76 -23.00 -15.80
CA ILE A 175 -6.52 -21.77 -15.53
C ILE A 175 -7.12 -21.85 -14.13
N PHE A 176 -6.38 -21.42 -13.14
CA PHE A 176 -6.86 -21.37 -11.76
C PHE A 176 -7.25 -19.93 -11.42
N LYS A 177 -8.51 -19.72 -11.04
CA LYS A 177 -9.07 -18.42 -10.68
C LYS A 177 -9.84 -18.52 -9.38
N ASN A 178 -9.53 -17.65 -8.45
CA ASN A 178 -10.27 -17.55 -7.19
C ASN A 178 -11.70 -17.02 -7.41
N THR A 179 -11.91 -16.20 -8.45
CA THR A 179 -13.23 -15.71 -8.88
C THR A 179 -13.53 -16.28 -10.26
N ALA A 180 -14.52 -17.19 -10.31
CA ALA A 180 -14.93 -17.81 -11.56
C ALA A 180 -15.76 -16.87 -12.43
N TYR A 181 -16.59 -16.04 -11.80
CA TYR A 181 -17.43 -15.06 -12.47
C TYR A 181 -17.67 -13.82 -11.59
N TYR A 182 -17.71 -12.65 -12.22
CA TYR A 182 -18.09 -11.38 -11.59
C TYR A 182 -18.80 -10.51 -12.60
N ASN A 183 -20.01 -10.04 -12.25
CA ASN A 183 -20.71 -9.03 -13.00
C ASN A 183 -21.50 -8.15 -12.01
N SER A 184 -21.20 -6.87 -12.01
CA SER A 184 -21.83 -5.88 -11.11
C SER A 184 -23.18 -5.36 -11.63
N HIS A 185 -23.55 -5.70 -12.88
CA HIS A 185 -24.72 -5.13 -13.54
C HIS A 185 -25.50 -6.20 -14.32
N VAL A 186 -26.25 -7.01 -13.59
CA VAL A 186 -27.22 -7.96 -14.16
C VAL A 186 -28.61 -7.45 -13.80
N VAL A 187 -29.47 -7.26 -14.77
CA VAL A 187 -30.83 -6.73 -14.55
C VAL A 187 -31.83 -7.86 -14.70
N THR A 188 -32.73 -7.99 -13.72
CA THR A 188 -33.84 -8.92 -13.81
C THR A 188 -34.97 -8.37 -14.74
N ASP A 189 -35.75 -9.26 -15.31
CA ASP A 189 -36.99 -8.91 -16.03
C ASP A 189 -38.08 -8.39 -15.09
N GLY A 190 -39.29 -8.13 -15.64
CA GLY A 190 -40.44 -7.68 -14.86
C GLY A 190 -40.97 -8.71 -13.85
N GLU A 191 -40.71 -9.99 -14.07
CA GLU A 191 -41.04 -11.11 -13.17
C GLU A 191 -39.95 -11.39 -12.16
N GLY A 192 -38.91 -10.54 -12.11
CA GLY A 192 -37.78 -10.68 -11.19
C GLY A 192 -36.78 -11.77 -11.53
N LYS A 193 -36.75 -12.26 -12.79
CA LYS A 193 -35.85 -13.33 -13.22
C LYS A 193 -34.64 -12.80 -13.96
N ALA A 194 -33.47 -13.42 -13.72
CA ALA A 194 -32.28 -13.24 -14.51
C ALA A 194 -31.60 -14.59 -14.76
N LEU A 195 -31.13 -14.79 -15.98
CA LEU A 195 -30.34 -15.95 -16.37
C LEU A 195 -28.90 -15.49 -16.62
N VAL A 196 -27.95 -16.19 -16.01
CA VAL A 196 -26.53 -15.91 -16.14
C VAL A 196 -25.80 -17.20 -16.48
N ASP A 197 -24.98 -17.18 -17.52
CA ASP A 197 -24.14 -18.29 -17.90
C ASP A 197 -22.67 -17.87 -17.93
N PHE A 198 -21.79 -18.79 -17.54
CA PHE A 198 -20.33 -18.58 -17.55
C PHE A 198 -19.60 -19.91 -17.57
N VAL A 199 -18.34 -19.86 -18.04
CA VAL A 199 -17.46 -21.03 -18.10
C VAL A 199 -16.60 -21.12 -16.85
N LEU A 200 -16.55 -22.30 -16.24
CA LEU A 200 -15.74 -22.56 -15.05
C LEU A 200 -14.25 -22.55 -15.34
N PRO A 201 -13.44 -22.07 -14.40
CA PRO A 201 -11.98 -22.28 -14.42
C PRO A 201 -11.63 -23.75 -14.12
N ASP A 202 -10.34 -24.05 -14.10
CA ASP A 202 -9.83 -25.41 -13.89
C ASP A 202 -9.74 -25.84 -12.41
N ASN A 203 -10.24 -25.02 -11.49
CA ASN A 203 -10.26 -25.31 -10.06
C ASN A 203 -11.14 -26.54 -9.77
N LEU A 204 -10.65 -27.43 -8.90
CA LEU A 204 -11.44 -28.50 -8.31
C LEU A 204 -11.78 -28.09 -6.87
N THR A 205 -12.89 -27.42 -6.71
CA THR A 205 -13.29 -26.80 -5.45
C THR A 205 -14.80 -26.66 -5.34
N GLN A 206 -15.27 -26.20 -4.20
CA GLN A 206 -16.63 -25.71 -4.05
C GLN A 206 -16.64 -24.20 -4.34
N PHE A 207 -17.52 -23.76 -5.22
CA PHE A 207 -17.76 -22.37 -5.50
C PHE A 207 -19.00 -21.88 -4.77
N ARG A 208 -18.90 -20.68 -4.20
CA ARG A 208 -20.01 -19.93 -3.62
C ARG A 208 -20.48 -18.88 -4.61
N VAL A 209 -21.75 -18.96 -4.97
CA VAL A 209 -22.45 -17.90 -5.70
C VAL A 209 -23.01 -16.94 -4.70
N ILE A 210 -22.68 -15.66 -4.83
CA ILE A 210 -23.21 -14.57 -4.01
C ILE A 210 -23.90 -13.60 -4.95
N VAL A 211 -25.16 -13.31 -4.67
CA VAL A 211 -25.95 -12.33 -5.42
C VAL A 211 -26.45 -11.25 -4.46
N VAL A 212 -26.15 -10.01 -4.78
CA VAL A 212 -26.66 -8.84 -4.07
C VAL A 212 -27.64 -8.13 -4.97
N SER A 213 -28.87 -7.92 -4.51
CA SER A 213 -29.93 -7.24 -5.24
C SER A 213 -30.20 -5.85 -4.72
N ASN A 214 -30.46 -4.94 -5.66
CA ASN A 214 -30.89 -3.58 -5.41
C ASN A 214 -32.08 -3.25 -6.35
N ALA A 215 -33.19 -2.76 -5.81
CA ALA A 215 -34.32 -2.31 -6.60
C ALA A 215 -34.58 -0.82 -6.43
N LEU A 216 -35.28 -0.22 -7.43
CA LEU A 216 -35.53 1.22 -7.48
C LEU A 216 -36.34 1.76 -6.29
N ASP A 217 -37.08 0.91 -5.60
CA ASP A 217 -37.85 1.25 -4.39
C ASP A 217 -37.02 1.15 -3.10
N ASN A 218 -35.71 1.11 -3.23
CA ASN A 218 -34.78 1.01 -2.10
C ASN A 218 -34.95 -0.27 -1.26
N THR A 219 -35.29 -1.38 -1.89
CA THR A 219 -35.25 -2.70 -1.29
C THR A 219 -33.95 -3.42 -1.64
N PHE A 220 -33.37 -4.11 -0.67
CA PHE A 220 -32.05 -4.73 -0.77
C PHE A 220 -32.08 -6.12 -0.17
N TRP A 221 -31.33 -7.04 -0.75
CA TRP A 221 -31.05 -8.34 -0.15
C TRP A 221 -29.83 -9.01 -0.78
N SER A 222 -29.39 -10.09 -0.17
CA SER A 222 -28.41 -10.98 -0.76
C SER A 222 -28.86 -12.43 -0.66
N GLY A 223 -28.47 -13.23 -1.63
CA GLY A 223 -28.65 -14.68 -1.63
C GLY A 223 -27.33 -15.37 -1.88
N GLU A 224 -27.22 -16.61 -1.38
CA GLU A 224 -26.05 -17.45 -1.59
C GLU A 224 -26.47 -18.84 -2.05
N SER A 225 -25.63 -19.47 -2.87
CA SER A 225 -25.77 -20.87 -3.30
C SER A 225 -24.41 -21.49 -3.48
N LEU A 226 -24.30 -22.81 -3.35
CA LEU A 226 -23.07 -23.58 -3.47
C LEU A 226 -23.19 -24.63 -4.56
N PHE A 227 -22.11 -24.81 -5.32
CA PHE A 227 -21.95 -25.93 -6.22
C PHE A 227 -20.48 -26.42 -6.20
N SER A 228 -20.25 -27.67 -6.59
CA SER A 228 -18.93 -28.27 -6.57
C SER A 228 -18.40 -28.54 -7.97
N VAL A 229 -17.09 -28.41 -8.14
CA VAL A 229 -16.38 -28.81 -9.35
C VAL A 229 -15.50 -30.00 -9.01
N LYS A 230 -15.74 -31.16 -9.66
CA LYS A 230 -15.07 -32.41 -9.36
C LYS A 230 -14.73 -33.17 -10.63
N LYS A 231 -13.73 -34.04 -10.53
CA LYS A 231 -13.39 -35.05 -11.55
C LYS A 231 -13.41 -36.45 -10.92
N PRO A 232 -13.75 -37.52 -11.70
CA PRO A 232 -13.67 -38.91 -11.20
C PRO A 232 -12.26 -39.30 -10.77
N VAL A 233 -11.25 -38.72 -11.42
CA VAL A 233 -9.84 -38.91 -11.08
C VAL A 233 -9.20 -37.54 -11.00
N THR A 234 -8.49 -37.30 -9.91
CA THR A 234 -7.81 -36.02 -9.71
C THR A 234 -6.33 -36.21 -9.46
N LEU A 235 -5.56 -35.29 -10.03
CA LEU A 235 -4.13 -35.16 -9.81
C LEU A 235 -3.88 -33.77 -9.17
N GLU A 236 -3.46 -33.77 -7.93
CA GLU A 236 -3.19 -32.56 -7.18
C GLU A 236 -1.69 -32.37 -7.05
N ASP A 237 -1.14 -31.36 -7.67
CA ASP A 237 0.28 -31.05 -7.58
C ASP A 237 0.67 -30.54 -6.18
N LYS A 238 1.76 -31.09 -5.66
CA LYS A 238 2.34 -30.73 -4.35
C LYS A 238 3.81 -30.32 -4.50
N THR A 239 4.23 -29.93 -5.70
CA THR A 239 5.59 -29.51 -5.97
C THR A 239 5.89 -28.16 -5.30
N PRO A 240 7.11 -27.91 -4.85
CA PRO A 240 7.56 -26.59 -4.37
C PRO A 240 7.38 -25.51 -5.44
N ILE A 241 6.96 -24.34 -5.01
CA ILE A 241 6.67 -23.19 -5.89
C ILE A 241 7.89 -22.32 -6.23
N ILE A 242 9.02 -22.55 -5.57
CA ILE A 242 10.26 -21.82 -5.75
C ILE A 242 11.39 -22.81 -6.01
N LEU A 243 12.11 -22.60 -7.10
CA LEU A 243 13.28 -23.39 -7.48
C LEU A 243 14.41 -22.47 -7.94
N ARG A 244 15.62 -23.00 -7.88
CA ARG A 244 16.83 -22.35 -8.36
C ARG A 244 17.48 -23.20 -9.44
N ASN A 245 18.31 -22.58 -10.22
CA ASN A 245 19.09 -23.28 -11.22
C ASN A 245 19.98 -24.36 -10.60
N GLY A 246 20.01 -25.54 -11.22
CA GLY A 246 20.79 -26.68 -10.75
C GLY A 246 20.19 -27.45 -9.56
N ASP A 247 19.08 -26.96 -8.97
CA ASP A 247 18.42 -27.64 -7.84
C ASP A 247 17.96 -29.05 -8.24
N LYS A 248 18.22 -30.01 -7.35
CA LYS A 248 17.62 -31.35 -7.39
C LYS A 248 16.30 -31.30 -6.65
N ILE A 249 15.26 -31.75 -7.28
CA ILE A 249 13.88 -31.66 -6.80
C ILE A 249 13.17 -32.97 -7.00
N THR A 250 12.23 -33.30 -6.12
CA THR A 250 11.26 -34.33 -6.34
C THR A 250 9.90 -33.67 -6.61
N LEU A 251 9.35 -33.83 -7.81
CA LEU A 251 8.02 -33.39 -8.19
C LEU A 251 7.01 -34.36 -7.59
N TRP A 252 6.03 -33.84 -6.87
CA TRP A 252 5.04 -34.67 -6.16
C TRP A 252 3.63 -34.36 -6.64
N ALA A 253 2.84 -35.40 -6.82
CA ALA A 253 1.41 -35.28 -6.98
C ALA A 253 0.66 -36.26 -6.09
N ASN A 254 -0.45 -35.82 -5.52
CA ASN A 254 -1.42 -36.67 -4.87
C ASN A 254 -2.46 -37.05 -5.90
N VAL A 255 -2.71 -38.37 -6.01
CA VAL A 255 -3.66 -38.92 -6.96
C VAL A 255 -4.84 -39.49 -6.18
N PHE A 256 -6.06 -39.10 -6.55
CA PHE A 256 -7.30 -39.64 -5.97
C PHE A 256 -8.11 -40.37 -7.01
N ASN A 257 -8.63 -41.55 -6.63
CA ASN A 257 -9.58 -42.31 -7.45
C ASN A 257 -10.98 -42.16 -6.86
N GLN A 258 -11.86 -41.45 -7.57
CA GLN A 258 -13.29 -41.31 -7.30
C GLN A 258 -14.14 -41.79 -8.51
N SER A 259 -13.65 -42.77 -9.25
CA SER A 259 -14.28 -43.26 -10.50
C SER A 259 -15.40 -44.28 -10.30
N GLY A 260 -15.65 -44.67 -9.04
CA GLY A 260 -16.65 -45.71 -8.72
C GLY A 260 -16.10 -47.18 -8.76
N LYS A 261 -14.82 -47.39 -9.07
CA LYS A 261 -14.22 -48.74 -9.18
C LYS A 261 -12.70 -48.69 -8.94
N GLU A 262 -12.13 -49.85 -8.61
CA GLU A 262 -10.69 -50.06 -8.66
C GLU A 262 -10.15 -49.95 -10.08
N MET A 263 -9.03 -49.23 -10.27
CA MET A 263 -8.50 -48.96 -11.59
C MET A 263 -6.97 -48.83 -11.57
N GLN A 264 -6.34 -49.27 -12.64
CA GLN A 264 -4.94 -49.02 -12.91
C GLN A 264 -4.77 -47.72 -13.67
N PHE A 265 -3.84 -46.88 -13.22
CA PHE A 265 -3.53 -45.61 -13.81
C PHE A 265 -2.10 -45.55 -14.32
N LEU A 266 -1.90 -44.87 -15.42
CA LEU A 266 -0.60 -44.43 -15.93
C LEU A 266 -0.39 -42.93 -15.64
N VAL A 267 0.61 -42.64 -14.80
CA VAL A 267 1.05 -41.28 -14.52
C VAL A 267 2.25 -40.95 -15.37
N LYS A 268 2.17 -39.88 -16.16
CA LYS A 268 3.25 -39.39 -17.04
C LYS A 268 3.66 -37.97 -16.68
N LEU A 269 4.96 -37.72 -16.81
CA LEU A 269 5.55 -36.42 -16.67
C LEU A 269 6.20 -35.98 -17.99
N ASN A 270 5.78 -34.86 -18.51
CA ASN A 270 6.45 -34.16 -19.61
C ASN A 270 7.06 -32.89 -19.06
N ALA A 271 8.35 -32.64 -19.28
CA ALA A 271 9.08 -31.57 -18.63
C ALA A 271 9.92 -30.75 -19.61
N LYS A 272 9.93 -29.42 -19.41
CA LYS A 272 10.75 -28.44 -20.11
C LYS A 272 11.80 -27.92 -19.12
N ASN A 273 13.05 -27.84 -19.57
CA ASN A 273 14.17 -27.35 -18.75
C ASN A 273 14.44 -28.14 -17.46
N LEU A 274 13.97 -29.39 -17.39
CA LEU A 274 14.26 -30.34 -16.33
C LEU A 274 14.88 -31.62 -16.93
N THR A 275 15.83 -32.17 -16.22
CA THR A 275 16.33 -33.53 -16.48
C THR A 275 15.57 -34.49 -15.55
N VAL A 276 14.84 -35.44 -16.12
CA VAL A 276 14.00 -36.39 -15.39
C VAL A 276 14.36 -37.81 -15.83
N PRO A 277 14.92 -38.65 -14.93
CA PRO A 277 15.34 -40.03 -15.31
C PRO A 277 14.16 -40.96 -15.58
N ILE A 278 13.06 -40.79 -14.86
CA ILE A 278 11.86 -41.64 -15.00
C ILE A 278 10.70 -40.68 -15.30
N ILE A 279 10.04 -40.88 -16.44
CA ILE A 279 8.95 -40.01 -16.93
C ILE A 279 7.56 -40.64 -16.84
N GLU A 280 7.45 -41.91 -16.43
CA GLU A 280 6.16 -42.57 -16.25
C GLU A 280 6.15 -43.61 -15.13
N LYS A 281 5.00 -43.72 -14.46
CA LYS A 281 4.77 -44.71 -13.39
C LYS A 281 3.35 -45.27 -13.51
N ARG A 282 3.20 -46.56 -13.19
CA ARG A 282 1.90 -47.24 -13.09
C ARG A 282 1.53 -47.41 -11.64
N ILE A 283 0.27 -47.11 -11.29
CA ILE A 283 -0.29 -47.30 -9.95
C ILE A 283 -1.67 -47.94 -10.05
N THR A 284 -2.07 -48.70 -9.05
CA THR A 284 -3.43 -49.23 -8.92
C THR A 284 -4.06 -48.66 -7.67
N LEU A 285 -5.26 -48.13 -7.75
CA LEU A 285 -6.00 -47.51 -6.64
C LEU A 285 -7.41 -48.05 -6.60
N LYS A 286 -7.87 -48.43 -5.41
CA LYS A 286 -9.28 -48.71 -5.14
C LYS A 286 -10.13 -47.45 -5.18
N GLU A 287 -11.45 -47.64 -5.25
CA GLU A 287 -12.37 -46.50 -5.09
C GLU A 287 -12.16 -45.79 -3.75
N GLY A 288 -12.12 -44.47 -3.77
CA GLY A 288 -11.89 -43.64 -2.60
C GLY A 288 -10.44 -43.60 -2.11
N GLU A 289 -9.53 -44.33 -2.72
CA GLU A 289 -8.12 -44.39 -2.32
C GLU A 289 -7.31 -43.23 -2.95
N ASN A 290 -6.30 -42.81 -2.25
CA ASN A 290 -5.31 -41.85 -2.75
C ASN A 290 -3.88 -42.34 -2.52
N THR A 291 -2.97 -41.83 -3.33
CA THR A 291 -1.52 -42.08 -3.16
C THR A 291 -0.67 -40.95 -3.71
N PHE A 292 0.54 -40.83 -3.20
CA PHE A 292 1.52 -39.90 -3.72
C PHE A 292 2.38 -40.54 -4.81
N VAL A 293 2.48 -39.85 -5.94
CA VAL A 293 3.40 -40.18 -7.01
C VAL A 293 4.48 -39.12 -7.09
N SER A 294 5.73 -39.53 -7.27
CA SER A 294 6.86 -38.64 -7.29
C SER A 294 7.80 -38.92 -8.46
N PHE A 295 8.45 -37.85 -8.96
CA PHE A 295 9.46 -37.93 -10.01
C PHE A 295 10.65 -37.08 -9.58
N ASP A 296 11.83 -37.70 -9.51
CA ASP A 296 13.05 -36.97 -9.25
C ASP A 296 13.49 -36.23 -10.51
N ALA A 297 13.86 -34.97 -10.35
CA ALA A 297 14.25 -34.09 -11.44
C ALA A 297 15.37 -33.16 -11.01
N GLN A 298 16.06 -32.58 -11.98
CA GLN A 298 17.07 -31.58 -11.79
C GLN A 298 16.83 -30.43 -12.76
N ALA A 299 16.79 -29.21 -12.26
CA ALA A 299 16.71 -28.02 -13.09
C ALA A 299 17.98 -27.89 -13.94
N LYS A 300 17.83 -27.63 -15.24
CA LYS A 300 18.95 -27.37 -16.11
C LYS A 300 19.57 -26.03 -15.81
N ASP A 301 20.89 -25.94 -15.86
CA ASP A 301 21.61 -24.71 -15.67
C ASP A 301 21.24 -23.66 -16.73
N ASN A 302 21.27 -22.38 -16.36
CA ASN A 302 20.98 -21.23 -17.21
C ASN A 302 19.57 -21.21 -17.83
N SER A 303 18.59 -21.75 -17.14
CA SER A 303 17.18 -21.63 -17.53
C SER A 303 16.50 -20.51 -16.75
N ASP A 304 15.62 -19.74 -17.41
CA ASP A 304 14.82 -18.68 -16.76
C ASP A 304 13.58 -19.25 -16.06
N ASP A 305 13.05 -20.33 -16.62
CA ASP A 305 11.90 -21.06 -16.11
C ASP A 305 12.03 -22.57 -16.30
N ILE A 306 11.26 -23.30 -15.55
CA ILE A 306 10.98 -24.69 -15.79
C ILE A 306 9.50 -24.90 -16.02
N GLY A 307 9.16 -25.82 -16.90
CA GLY A 307 7.77 -26.21 -17.13
C GLY A 307 7.60 -27.73 -17.00
N TYR A 308 6.46 -28.17 -16.54
CA TYR A 308 6.08 -29.59 -16.63
C TYR A 308 4.57 -29.77 -16.73
N ILE A 309 4.20 -30.84 -17.40
CA ILE A 309 2.84 -31.37 -17.43
C ILE A 309 2.87 -32.72 -16.77
N MET A 310 2.13 -32.88 -15.69
CA MET A 310 1.90 -34.16 -15.06
C MET A 310 0.50 -34.65 -15.43
N SER A 311 0.37 -35.81 -15.99
CA SER A 311 -0.90 -36.38 -16.44
C SER A 311 -1.15 -37.75 -15.84
N ILE A 312 -2.40 -38.06 -15.55
CA ILE A 312 -2.88 -39.38 -15.14
C ILE A 312 -3.94 -39.85 -16.11
N THR A 313 -3.83 -41.12 -16.54
CA THR A 313 -4.78 -41.70 -17.47
C THR A 313 -5.22 -43.06 -16.96
N GLY A 314 -6.53 -43.25 -16.83
CA GLY A 314 -7.16 -44.52 -16.53
C GLY A 314 -7.66 -45.22 -17.79
N ASP A 315 -8.80 -45.91 -17.70
CA ASP A 315 -9.41 -46.69 -18.81
C ASP A 315 -10.11 -45.82 -19.87
N SER A 316 -10.35 -44.56 -19.59
CA SER A 316 -11.02 -43.64 -20.50
C SER A 316 -10.59 -42.21 -20.28
N LEU A 317 -10.88 -41.33 -21.23
CA LEU A 317 -10.62 -39.88 -21.10
C LEU A 317 -11.40 -39.23 -19.95
N LYS A 318 -12.56 -39.77 -19.57
CA LYS A 318 -13.29 -39.30 -18.39
C LYS A 318 -12.55 -39.58 -17.09
N ASN A 319 -11.79 -40.70 -17.07
CA ASN A 319 -10.97 -41.13 -15.96
C ASN A 319 -9.51 -40.68 -16.15
N SER A 320 -9.32 -39.41 -16.50
CA SER A 320 -8.02 -38.81 -16.70
C SER A 320 -7.98 -37.38 -16.13
N ASP A 321 -6.80 -36.95 -15.70
CA ASP A 321 -6.54 -35.59 -15.30
C ASP A 321 -5.14 -35.16 -15.71
N SER A 322 -4.90 -33.88 -15.82
CA SER A 322 -3.61 -33.31 -16.20
C SER A 322 -3.46 -31.92 -15.65
N VAL A 323 -2.29 -31.63 -15.10
CA VAL A 323 -1.93 -30.33 -14.53
C VAL A 323 -0.64 -29.83 -15.16
N GLU A 324 -0.65 -28.57 -15.59
CA GLU A 324 0.50 -27.88 -16.15
C GLU A 324 0.96 -26.80 -15.17
N TRP A 325 2.27 -26.75 -14.95
CA TRP A 325 2.91 -25.73 -14.15
C TRP A 325 4.12 -25.16 -14.85
N THR A 326 4.27 -23.83 -14.71
CA THR A 326 5.50 -23.12 -15.06
C THR A 326 5.99 -22.42 -13.80
N ILE A 327 7.23 -22.70 -13.41
CA ILE A 327 7.87 -22.11 -12.24
C ILE A 327 9.03 -21.27 -12.75
N LYS A 328 9.03 -19.98 -12.43
CA LYS A 328 10.19 -19.13 -12.66
C LYS A 328 11.30 -19.55 -11.70
N LEU A 329 12.48 -19.78 -12.25
CA LEU A 329 13.64 -20.05 -11.43
C LEU A 329 14.02 -18.78 -10.72
N SER A 330 13.97 -18.80 -9.40
CA SER A 330 14.42 -17.68 -8.60
C SER A 330 15.93 -17.62 -8.58
N GLU A 331 16.46 -16.41 -8.63
CA GLU A 331 17.86 -16.17 -8.32
C GLU A 331 18.16 -16.53 -6.86
N SER A 332 19.40 -16.75 -6.53
CA SER A 332 19.78 -16.99 -5.14
C SER A 332 19.34 -15.81 -4.27
N PRO A 333 18.71 -16.02 -3.11
CA PRO A 333 18.39 -14.92 -2.19
C PRO A 333 19.66 -14.27 -1.62
N THR A 334 20.80 -14.84 -1.86
CA THR A 334 22.13 -14.32 -1.51
C THR A 334 22.72 -13.43 -2.61
N LEU A 335 21.88 -12.76 -3.41
CA LEU A 335 22.35 -11.68 -4.27
C LEU A 335 23.03 -10.63 -3.38
N ILE A 336 24.30 -10.39 -3.65
CA ILE A 336 25.07 -9.34 -2.99
C ILE A 336 25.22 -8.21 -3.99
N GLN A 337 24.53 -7.12 -3.75
CA GLN A 337 24.73 -5.90 -4.52
C GLN A 337 25.71 -5.01 -3.78
N ASN A 338 26.85 -4.80 -4.36
CA ASN A 338 27.88 -3.91 -3.85
C ASN A 338 28.04 -2.72 -4.79
N THR A 339 27.81 -1.52 -4.30
CA THR A 339 28.24 -0.29 -4.96
C THR A 339 29.73 -0.11 -4.66
N PHE A 340 30.56 -0.27 -5.69
CA PHE A 340 32.00 -0.14 -5.53
C PHE A 340 32.47 1.30 -5.54
N LYS A 341 31.81 2.12 -6.36
CA LYS A 341 32.13 3.54 -6.49
C LYS A 341 30.86 4.34 -6.74
N ASP A 342 30.84 5.52 -6.17
CA ASP A 342 29.78 6.51 -6.28
C ASP A 342 30.45 7.88 -6.26
N ASP A 343 30.96 8.27 -7.41
CA ASP A 343 31.82 9.45 -7.56
C ASP A 343 31.13 10.61 -8.30
N ILE A 344 31.65 11.79 -8.09
CA ILE A 344 31.29 13.00 -8.84
C ILE A 344 32.53 13.49 -9.56
N LEU A 345 32.45 13.56 -10.88
CA LEU A 345 33.57 14.02 -11.74
C LEU A 345 33.23 15.37 -12.36
N SER A 346 34.23 16.25 -12.44
CA SER A 346 34.14 17.54 -13.16
C SER A 346 35.49 17.81 -13.80
N ALA A 347 35.52 17.92 -15.13
CA ALA A 347 36.74 18.13 -15.92
C ALA A 347 37.90 17.20 -15.46
N ALA A 348 37.60 15.89 -15.40
CA ALA A 348 38.54 14.91 -14.81
C ALA A 348 38.45 13.57 -15.54
N THR A 349 39.57 12.83 -15.48
CA THR A 349 39.65 11.42 -15.83
C THR A 349 39.82 10.61 -14.54
N LYS A 350 39.09 9.52 -14.40
CA LYS A 350 39.21 8.63 -13.26
C LYS A 350 39.17 7.17 -13.67
N ASP A 351 40.20 6.47 -13.23
CA ASP A 351 40.31 5.02 -13.44
C ASP A 351 39.76 4.27 -12.22
N TYR A 352 39.00 3.23 -12.51
CA TYR A 352 38.44 2.32 -11.53
C TYR A 352 38.93 0.91 -11.82
N THR A 353 39.46 0.25 -10.82
CA THR A 353 39.78 -1.17 -10.88
C THR A 353 38.97 -1.90 -9.88
N LEU A 354 37.97 -2.68 -10.34
CA LEU A 354 37.13 -3.47 -9.48
C LEU A 354 37.78 -4.84 -9.24
N VAL A 355 38.08 -5.12 -7.98
CA VAL A 355 38.56 -6.43 -7.54
C VAL A 355 37.38 -7.25 -7.08
N LEU A 356 37.19 -8.41 -7.69
CA LEU A 356 36.04 -9.27 -7.35
C LEU A 356 36.28 -9.94 -5.98
N PRO A 357 35.19 -10.12 -5.20
CA PRO A 357 35.21 -11.01 -4.05
C PRO A 357 35.60 -12.45 -4.47
N GLU A 358 36.47 -13.11 -3.73
CA GLU A 358 36.97 -14.47 -4.04
C GLU A 358 35.86 -15.50 -4.26
N ASN A 359 34.71 -15.30 -3.62
CA ASN A 359 33.56 -16.21 -3.69
C ASN A 359 32.49 -15.75 -4.70
N THR A 360 32.86 -15.11 -5.80
CA THR A 360 31.94 -14.63 -6.82
C THR A 360 31.70 -15.68 -7.91
N LEU A 361 30.43 -16.03 -8.16
CA LEU A 361 30.01 -16.86 -9.30
C LEU A 361 29.97 -16.00 -10.57
N VAL A 362 31.09 -15.92 -11.28
CA VAL A 362 31.32 -15.06 -12.45
C VAL A 362 30.26 -15.25 -13.52
N ALA A 363 29.86 -16.51 -13.82
CA ALA A 363 28.91 -16.84 -14.87
C ALA A 363 27.49 -16.25 -14.71
N ARG A 364 27.17 -15.77 -13.48
CA ARG A 364 25.84 -15.23 -13.15
C ARG A 364 25.87 -13.82 -12.62
N SER A 365 27.06 -13.31 -12.35
CA SER A 365 27.20 -11.98 -11.81
C SER A 365 27.20 -10.96 -12.93
N THR A 366 26.59 -9.82 -12.67
CA THR A 366 26.49 -8.70 -13.63
C THR A 366 27.21 -7.49 -13.06
N TYR A 367 27.82 -6.75 -13.96
CA TYR A 367 28.46 -5.49 -13.70
C TYR A 367 27.60 -4.37 -14.28
N GLU A 368 27.38 -3.34 -13.49
CA GLU A 368 26.52 -2.22 -13.87
C GLU A 368 27.24 -0.89 -13.69
N ILE A 369 27.16 -0.06 -14.72
CA ILE A 369 27.63 1.32 -14.71
C ILE A 369 26.43 2.21 -14.99
N SER A 370 26.24 3.23 -14.15
CA SER A 370 25.32 4.33 -14.42
C SER A 370 26.10 5.62 -14.43
N ILE A 371 25.99 6.39 -15.50
CA ILE A 371 26.62 7.70 -15.68
C ILE A 371 25.51 8.70 -15.96
N SER A 372 25.48 9.78 -15.18
CA SER A 372 24.44 10.80 -15.30
C SER A 372 25.03 12.20 -15.15
N ASN A 373 24.48 13.17 -15.86
CA ASN A 373 24.73 14.58 -15.60
C ASN A 373 23.73 15.21 -14.62
N ASN A 374 22.88 14.36 -14.02
CA ASN A 374 21.91 14.72 -13.01
C ASN A 374 22.06 13.80 -11.79
N PRO A 375 22.13 14.30 -10.55
CA PRO A 375 22.24 13.47 -9.35
C PRO A 375 21.01 12.63 -9.04
N ILE A 376 19.88 12.87 -9.70
CA ILE A 376 18.62 12.22 -9.42
C ILE A 376 18.54 10.91 -10.22
N GLN A 377 18.80 9.83 -9.53
CA GLN A 377 18.62 8.48 -10.06
C GLN A 377 17.22 7.97 -9.69
N HIS A 378 16.66 7.09 -10.52
CA HIS A 378 15.39 6.43 -10.24
C HIS A 378 14.17 7.36 -10.00
N LEU A 379 14.18 8.56 -10.61
CA LEU A 379 13.07 9.51 -10.53
C LEU A 379 11.71 8.86 -10.88
N GLU A 380 11.71 7.89 -11.77
CA GLU A 380 10.55 7.12 -12.20
C GLU A 380 9.92 6.29 -11.06
N SER A 381 10.74 5.72 -10.19
CA SER A 381 10.24 4.94 -9.04
C SER A 381 9.55 5.83 -8.00
N ILE A 382 10.08 7.05 -7.81
CA ILE A 382 9.47 8.06 -6.94
C ILE A 382 8.11 8.49 -7.51
N VAL A 383 8.09 8.81 -8.80
CA VAL A 383 6.88 9.21 -9.52
C VAL A 383 5.81 8.13 -9.42
N SER A 384 6.13 6.88 -9.77
CA SER A 384 5.17 5.77 -9.71
C SER A 384 4.64 5.50 -8.30
N SER A 385 5.45 5.74 -7.26
CA SER A 385 5.03 5.58 -5.87
C SER A 385 4.11 6.69 -5.35
N LEU A 386 4.12 7.87 -5.99
CA LEU A 386 3.34 9.05 -5.59
C LEU A 386 2.11 9.29 -6.46
N LEU A 387 2.14 8.87 -7.75
CA LEU A 387 1.00 9.03 -8.66
C LEU A 387 -0.07 7.96 -8.38
N GLN A 388 -0.69 8.05 -7.22
CA GLN A 388 -1.76 7.18 -6.78
C GLN A 388 -3.05 7.96 -6.59
N TYR A 389 -4.18 7.26 -6.57
CA TYR A 389 -5.45 7.89 -6.24
C TYR A 389 -5.39 8.43 -4.80
N PRO A 390 -5.88 9.66 -4.54
CA PRO A 390 -5.79 10.34 -3.24
C PRO A 390 -6.79 9.74 -2.24
N TYR A 391 -6.50 8.53 -1.75
CA TYR A 391 -7.22 7.91 -0.65
C TYR A 391 -6.63 8.35 0.71
N TRP A 392 -7.30 7.99 1.82
CA TRP A 392 -6.82 8.06 3.19
C TRP A 392 -6.96 9.42 3.87
N CYS A 393 -6.10 9.74 4.85
CA CYS A 393 -6.17 10.97 5.62
C CYS A 393 -5.80 12.21 4.78
N ILE A 394 -6.05 13.41 5.35
CA ILE A 394 -5.73 14.67 4.68
C ILE A 394 -4.24 14.78 4.29
N GLU A 395 -3.32 14.33 5.15
CA GLU A 395 -1.88 14.35 4.87
C GLU A 395 -1.58 13.56 3.60
N GLN A 396 -2.03 12.31 3.53
CA GLN A 396 -1.79 11.44 2.36
C GLN A 396 -2.49 11.95 1.10
N THR A 397 -3.70 12.50 1.27
CA THR A 397 -4.44 13.13 0.15
C THR A 397 -3.64 14.30 -0.44
N VAL A 398 -3.10 15.19 0.39
CA VAL A 398 -2.28 16.32 -0.04
C VAL A 398 -0.96 15.84 -0.63
N SER A 399 -0.29 14.88 0.03
CA SER A 399 1.00 14.33 -0.38
C SER A 399 0.95 13.50 -1.67
N THR A 400 -0.24 13.12 -2.14
CA THR A 400 -0.46 12.50 -3.46
C THR A 400 -0.99 13.50 -4.48
N THR A 401 -1.82 14.47 -4.09
CA THR A 401 -2.40 15.46 -5.00
C THR A 401 -1.35 16.42 -5.56
N LEU A 402 -0.48 16.98 -4.72
CA LEU A 402 0.57 17.89 -5.17
C LEU A 402 1.55 17.23 -6.16
N PRO A 403 2.04 16.01 -5.96
CA PRO A 403 2.83 15.31 -6.99
C PRO A 403 2.10 15.09 -8.32
N ASN A 404 0.78 14.83 -8.32
CA ASN A 404 0.01 14.73 -9.57
C ASN A 404 0.01 16.06 -10.34
N VAL A 405 -0.17 17.19 -9.65
CA VAL A 405 -0.05 18.54 -10.22
C VAL A 405 1.34 18.77 -10.81
N MET A 406 2.38 18.40 -10.06
CA MET A 406 3.77 18.57 -10.49
C MET A 406 4.10 17.66 -11.68
N ALA A 407 3.68 16.41 -11.65
CA ALA A 407 3.91 15.46 -12.74
C ALA A 407 3.25 15.92 -14.05
N LYS A 408 2.03 16.47 -13.97
CA LYS A 408 1.37 17.10 -15.13
C LYS A 408 2.16 18.29 -15.65
N LYS A 409 2.57 19.20 -14.77
CA LYS A 409 3.30 20.43 -15.13
C LYS A 409 4.68 20.14 -15.74
N PHE A 410 5.36 19.15 -15.21
CA PHE A 410 6.75 18.82 -15.53
C PHE A 410 6.90 17.50 -16.31
N SER A 411 5.84 17.04 -16.99
CA SER A 411 5.80 15.76 -17.71
C SER A 411 6.94 15.56 -18.69
N GLN A 412 7.50 16.64 -19.24
CA GLN A 412 8.65 16.62 -20.13
C GLN A 412 9.92 15.99 -19.53
N TYR A 413 10.03 15.96 -18.18
CA TYR A 413 11.17 15.36 -17.47
C TYR A 413 10.97 13.87 -17.17
N PHE A 414 9.81 13.30 -17.49
CA PHE A 414 9.42 11.93 -17.14
C PHE A 414 9.10 11.09 -18.37
N LYS A 415 9.82 11.27 -19.49
CA LYS A 415 9.52 10.60 -20.76
C LYS A 415 9.50 9.07 -20.66
N ASN A 416 10.33 8.49 -19.81
CA ASN A 416 10.42 7.05 -19.60
C ASN A 416 9.41 6.52 -18.59
N ALA A 417 8.85 7.36 -17.72
CA ALA A 417 7.92 6.95 -16.65
C ALA A 417 6.49 6.70 -17.16
N ASN A 418 6.23 6.87 -18.45
CA ASN A 418 4.94 6.63 -19.10
C ASN A 418 3.75 7.26 -18.33
N ILE A 419 3.93 8.53 -17.90
CA ILE A 419 2.94 9.25 -17.09
C ILE A 419 1.68 9.51 -17.93
N ASP A 420 0.57 8.95 -17.50
CA ASP A 420 -0.74 9.29 -18.01
C ASP A 420 -1.19 10.65 -17.45
N VAL A 421 -0.95 11.71 -18.24
CA VAL A 421 -1.29 13.09 -17.86
C VAL A 421 -2.79 13.28 -17.61
N LYS A 422 -3.65 12.55 -18.34
CA LYS A 422 -5.09 12.61 -18.16
C LYS A 422 -5.47 12.02 -16.79
N LYS A 423 -4.92 10.86 -16.46
CA LYS A 423 -5.11 10.22 -15.16
C LYS A 423 -4.59 11.09 -14.01
N ALA A 424 -3.43 11.73 -14.18
CA ALA A 424 -2.88 12.65 -13.18
C ALA A 424 -3.81 13.85 -12.95
N ASP A 425 -4.48 14.35 -14.00
CA ASP A 425 -5.45 15.42 -13.88
C ASP A 425 -6.74 14.98 -13.16
N GLU A 426 -7.28 13.81 -13.51
CA GLU A 426 -8.43 13.21 -12.83
C GLU A 426 -8.15 12.99 -11.33
N GLN A 427 -6.96 12.49 -11.01
CA GLN A 427 -6.51 12.31 -9.62
C GLN A 427 -6.33 13.65 -8.89
N THR A 428 -5.84 14.68 -9.57
CA THR A 428 -5.75 16.03 -9.02
C THR A 428 -7.13 16.57 -8.63
N GLN A 429 -8.11 16.47 -9.53
CA GLN A 429 -9.48 16.93 -9.25
C GLN A 429 -10.12 16.16 -8.09
N ALA A 430 -9.95 14.83 -8.06
CA ALA A 430 -10.42 14.00 -6.95
C ALA A 430 -9.78 14.41 -5.62
N GLY A 431 -8.46 14.66 -5.63
CA GLY A 431 -7.71 15.09 -4.46
C GLY A 431 -8.16 16.45 -3.93
N LEU A 432 -8.34 17.42 -4.80
CA LEU A 432 -8.82 18.76 -4.41
C LEU A 432 -10.22 18.70 -3.80
N LYS A 433 -11.13 17.94 -4.41
CA LYS A 433 -12.47 17.73 -3.85
C LYS A 433 -12.40 17.10 -2.46
N ARG A 434 -11.53 16.13 -2.28
CA ARG A 434 -11.34 15.45 -1.01
C ARG A 434 -10.67 16.36 0.05
N ILE A 435 -9.69 17.17 -0.33
CA ILE A 435 -9.11 18.17 0.56
C ILE A 435 -10.20 19.12 1.05
N GLN A 436 -11.05 19.61 0.14
CA GLN A 436 -12.14 20.49 0.48
C GLN A 436 -13.17 19.86 1.43
N SER A 437 -13.50 18.56 1.27
CA SER A 437 -14.43 17.86 2.17
C SER A 437 -13.88 17.66 3.60
N MET A 438 -12.57 17.79 3.80
CA MET A 438 -11.94 17.73 5.12
C MET A 438 -11.72 19.12 5.75
N GLN A 439 -12.15 20.21 5.08
CA GLN A 439 -12.13 21.54 5.67
C GLN A 439 -13.34 21.71 6.60
N THR A 440 -13.08 22.06 7.85
CA THR A 440 -14.12 22.25 8.86
C THR A 440 -14.79 23.63 8.73
N GLU A 441 -15.89 23.82 9.42
CA GLU A 441 -16.60 25.12 9.44
C GLU A 441 -15.73 26.26 9.92
N SER A 442 -14.84 26.00 10.90
CA SER A 442 -13.88 26.99 11.40
C SER A 442 -12.79 27.36 10.38
N GLY A 443 -12.67 26.63 9.28
CA GLY A 443 -11.72 26.88 8.21
C GLY A 443 -10.44 26.07 8.27
N GLY A 444 -10.10 25.49 9.39
CA GLY A 444 -8.98 24.53 9.51
C GLY A 444 -9.30 23.18 8.88
N PHE A 445 -8.30 22.32 8.75
CA PHE A 445 -8.47 20.99 8.17
C PHE A 445 -8.40 19.91 9.25
N SER A 446 -9.30 18.91 9.15
CA SER A 446 -9.29 17.70 9.96
C SER A 446 -8.55 16.57 9.27
N TYR A 447 -8.10 15.55 10.02
CA TYR A 447 -7.44 14.37 9.44
C TYR A 447 -8.37 13.51 8.58
N TRP A 448 -9.68 13.52 8.87
CA TRP A 448 -10.67 12.68 8.20
C TRP A 448 -11.98 13.46 8.00
N GLU A 449 -12.72 13.14 6.94
CA GLU A 449 -13.98 13.80 6.57
C GLU A 449 -15.05 13.77 7.69
N TRP A 450 -15.02 12.77 8.54
CA TRP A 450 -15.99 12.62 9.64
C TRP A 450 -15.56 13.28 10.96
N ILE A 451 -14.41 13.94 10.98
CA ILE A 451 -13.93 14.69 12.15
C ILE A 451 -14.23 16.16 11.93
N SER A 452 -15.04 16.74 12.81
CA SER A 452 -15.41 18.17 12.76
C SER A 452 -14.38 19.08 13.40
N THR A 453 -13.43 18.52 14.16
CA THR A 453 -12.39 19.30 14.84
C THR A 453 -11.18 19.44 13.93
N PRO A 454 -10.74 20.66 13.61
CA PRO A 454 -9.54 20.86 12.80
C PRO A 454 -8.28 20.58 13.61
N ASP A 455 -7.22 20.26 12.90
CA ASP A 455 -5.91 19.98 13.48
C ASP A 455 -4.93 21.08 13.13
N LEU A 456 -4.24 21.61 14.16
CA LEU A 456 -3.37 22.76 14.04
C LEU A 456 -2.00 22.41 13.43
N HIS A 457 -1.56 21.16 13.50
CA HIS A 457 -0.31 20.70 12.85
C HIS A 457 -0.48 20.51 11.34
N ILE A 458 -1.64 19.96 10.91
CA ILE A 458 -1.82 19.62 9.51
C ILE A 458 -2.32 20.81 8.68
N THR A 459 -3.06 21.74 9.28
CA THR A 459 -3.64 22.87 8.55
C THR A 459 -2.59 23.76 7.85
N PRO A 460 -1.44 24.12 8.49
CA PRO A 460 -0.38 24.87 7.80
C PRO A 460 0.21 24.12 6.60
N TYR A 461 0.40 22.81 6.72
CA TYR A 461 0.90 21.96 5.63
C TYR A 461 -0.05 21.94 4.44
N VAL A 462 -1.36 21.78 4.69
CA VAL A 462 -2.40 21.82 3.64
C VAL A 462 -2.42 23.19 2.97
N LEU A 463 -2.42 24.28 3.73
CA LEU A 463 -2.40 25.65 3.20
C LEU A 463 -1.21 25.88 2.27
N ARG A 464 0.01 25.54 2.71
CA ARG A 464 1.23 25.69 1.89
C ARG A 464 1.17 24.88 0.61
N SER A 465 0.62 23.67 0.69
CA SER A 465 0.47 22.79 -0.47
C SER A 465 -0.54 23.33 -1.47
N LEU A 466 -1.70 23.82 -1.01
CA LEU A 466 -2.69 24.50 -1.85
C LEU A 466 -2.11 25.74 -2.54
N LEU A 467 -1.37 26.56 -1.79
CA LEU A 467 -0.69 27.74 -2.36
C LEU A 467 0.34 27.32 -3.43
N THR A 468 1.09 26.24 -3.20
CA THR A 468 2.03 25.70 -4.19
C THR A 468 1.30 25.16 -5.42
N MET A 469 0.20 24.43 -5.28
CA MET A 469 -0.62 23.99 -6.41
C MET A 469 -1.15 25.17 -7.23
N LYS A 470 -1.59 26.25 -6.55
CA LYS A 470 -2.02 27.49 -7.19
C LYS A 470 -0.88 28.17 -7.97
N GLU A 471 0.32 28.25 -7.40
CA GLU A 471 1.54 28.76 -8.07
C GLU A 471 1.88 27.93 -9.33
N LEU A 472 1.62 26.64 -9.31
CA LEU A 472 1.80 25.73 -10.44
C LEU A 472 0.69 25.84 -11.51
N GLY A 473 -0.33 26.66 -11.28
CA GLY A 473 -1.40 26.93 -12.23
C GLY A 473 -2.67 26.10 -12.02
N THR A 474 -2.79 25.38 -10.90
CA THR A 474 -4.01 24.67 -10.56
C THR A 474 -5.05 25.67 -10.01
N MET A 475 -6.28 25.57 -10.50
CA MET A 475 -7.39 26.37 -9.95
C MET A 475 -7.77 25.83 -8.58
N ILE A 476 -7.61 26.67 -7.57
CA ILE A 476 -8.01 26.40 -6.19
C ILE A 476 -9.06 27.46 -5.81
N ASP A 477 -10.16 27.02 -5.20
CA ASP A 477 -11.17 27.92 -4.69
C ASP A 477 -10.54 28.89 -3.66
N PRO A 478 -10.57 30.23 -3.91
CA PRO A 478 -10.02 31.20 -2.98
C PRO A 478 -10.62 31.11 -1.58
N VAL A 479 -11.90 30.74 -1.47
CA VAL A 479 -12.62 30.63 -0.19
C VAL A 479 -11.96 29.57 0.71
N VAL A 480 -11.50 28.46 0.13
CA VAL A 480 -10.80 27.39 0.89
C VAL A 480 -9.50 27.93 1.49
N ILE A 481 -8.73 28.70 0.72
CA ILE A 481 -7.48 29.32 1.18
C ILE A 481 -7.76 30.37 2.26
N ASP A 482 -8.73 31.26 2.01
CA ASP A 482 -9.04 32.38 2.92
C ASP A 482 -9.56 31.86 4.27
N LYS A 483 -10.40 30.82 4.26
CA LYS A 483 -10.87 30.17 5.50
C LYS A 483 -9.69 29.55 6.28
N ALA A 484 -8.76 28.87 5.61
CA ALA A 484 -7.59 28.27 6.26
C ALA A 484 -6.67 29.35 6.87
N ILE A 485 -6.47 30.48 6.18
CA ILE A 485 -5.73 31.63 6.71
C ILE A 485 -6.45 32.20 7.94
N GLY A 486 -7.77 32.43 7.84
CA GLY A 486 -8.57 32.93 8.95
C GLY A 486 -8.48 32.04 10.19
N TYR A 487 -8.60 30.72 9.99
CA TYR A 487 -8.42 29.74 11.08
C TYR A 487 -7.03 29.88 11.73
N LEU A 488 -5.95 29.85 10.94
CA LEU A 488 -4.59 29.94 11.49
C LEU A 488 -4.34 31.24 12.24
N VAL A 489 -4.88 32.38 11.75
CA VAL A 489 -4.78 33.67 12.45
C VAL A 489 -5.50 33.63 13.81
N ASN A 490 -6.68 33.03 13.87
CA ASN A 490 -7.45 32.90 15.10
C ASN A 490 -6.78 31.95 16.12
N GLU A 491 -6.05 30.94 15.62
CA GLU A 491 -5.38 29.93 16.47
C GLU A 491 -3.95 30.36 16.92
N ILE A 492 -3.46 31.51 16.51
CA ILE A 492 -2.14 32.01 16.95
C ILE A 492 -1.99 31.96 18.49
N PRO A 493 -2.97 32.37 19.32
CA PRO A 493 -2.83 32.30 20.77
C PRO A 493 -2.82 30.87 21.34
N ASN A 494 -3.31 29.91 20.57
CA ASN A 494 -3.52 28.52 20.99
C ASN A 494 -2.37 27.58 20.57
N ALA A 495 -1.34 28.09 19.87
CA ALA A 495 -0.19 27.27 19.46
C ALA A 495 0.61 26.82 20.69
N ARG A 496 0.77 25.49 20.80
CA ARG A 496 1.28 24.83 22.03
C ARG A 496 2.80 24.77 22.09
N ASP A 497 3.42 24.49 20.95
CA ASP A 497 4.85 24.24 20.88
C ASP A 497 5.53 25.01 19.72
N ASN A 498 6.85 24.90 19.61
CA ASN A 498 7.62 25.61 18.60
C ASN A 498 7.34 25.07 17.18
N THR A 499 6.97 23.81 17.04
CA THR A 499 6.64 23.21 15.76
C THR A 499 5.36 23.85 15.21
N GLU A 500 4.29 23.94 16.00
CA GLU A 500 3.05 24.64 15.60
C GLU A 500 3.33 26.11 15.27
N LYS A 501 4.08 26.82 16.11
CA LYS A 501 4.40 28.24 15.91
C LYS A 501 5.17 28.51 14.60
N THR A 502 6.19 27.70 14.32
CA THR A 502 7.01 27.87 13.12
C THR A 502 6.24 27.45 11.86
N GLU A 503 5.41 26.41 11.93
CA GLU A 503 4.58 25.95 10.84
C GLU A 503 3.46 26.96 10.50
N ILE A 504 2.78 27.53 11.51
CA ILE A 504 1.80 28.60 11.32
C ILE A 504 2.46 29.82 10.69
N PHE A 505 3.61 30.23 11.22
CA PHE A 505 4.35 31.37 10.67
C PHE A 505 4.73 31.14 9.20
N TYR A 506 5.25 29.99 8.86
CA TYR A 506 5.58 29.64 7.48
C TYR A 506 4.34 29.65 6.57
N GLY A 507 3.23 29.05 7.00
CA GLY A 507 1.98 29.03 6.22
C GLY A 507 1.43 30.45 5.98
N LEU A 508 1.36 31.25 7.01
CA LEU A 508 0.89 32.63 6.93
C LEU A 508 1.87 33.55 6.14
N ALA A 509 3.17 33.36 6.28
CA ALA A 509 4.16 34.12 5.50
C ALA A 509 4.02 33.80 4.00
N LYS A 510 3.87 32.54 3.61
CA LYS A 510 3.64 32.15 2.22
C LYS A 510 2.33 32.71 1.67
N SER A 511 1.32 32.93 2.48
CA SER A 511 0.05 33.57 2.10
C SER A 511 0.10 35.10 2.09
N GLY A 512 1.21 35.72 2.54
CA GLY A 512 1.36 37.17 2.70
C GLY A 512 0.77 37.73 3.99
N LYS A 513 0.33 36.89 4.94
CA LYS A 513 -0.30 37.30 6.21
C LYS A 513 0.60 37.05 7.43
N TRP A 514 1.89 37.31 7.29
CA TRP A 514 2.93 36.93 8.23
C TRP A 514 3.00 37.74 9.53
N GLN A 515 2.62 39.01 9.48
CA GLN A 515 2.91 40.00 10.52
C GLN A 515 2.43 39.57 11.91
N ILE A 516 1.16 39.12 12.01
CA ILE A 516 0.54 38.77 13.28
C ILE A 516 1.28 37.59 13.95
N ALA A 517 1.64 36.57 13.16
CA ALA A 517 2.36 35.40 13.68
C ALA A 517 3.82 35.75 14.06
N TYR A 518 4.50 36.60 13.28
CA TYR A 518 5.84 37.05 13.60
C TYR A 518 5.88 37.83 14.91
N ASP A 519 4.96 38.80 15.07
CA ASP A 519 4.89 39.62 16.27
C ASP A 519 4.55 38.81 17.52
N ALA A 520 3.67 37.84 17.39
CA ALA A 520 3.27 36.95 18.48
C ALA A 520 4.39 35.99 18.94
N TYR A 521 5.15 35.44 17.99
CA TYR A 521 6.04 34.32 18.29
C TYR A 521 7.53 34.69 18.25
N PHE A 522 7.96 35.56 17.33
CA PHE A 522 9.38 35.74 16.97
C PHE A 522 9.88 37.15 17.08
N SER A 523 9.09 38.07 17.60
CA SER A 523 9.55 39.42 17.97
C SER A 523 10.63 39.38 19.07
N ASN A 524 10.59 38.36 19.95
CA ASN A 524 11.65 38.13 20.93
C ASN A 524 12.67 37.14 20.35
N PRO A 525 13.95 37.52 20.15
CA PRO A 525 15.01 36.64 19.62
C PRO A 525 15.30 35.40 20.46
N GLU A 526 14.98 35.39 21.74
CA GLU A 526 15.16 34.20 22.59
C GLU A 526 14.30 33.02 22.12
N ASN A 527 13.14 33.30 21.55
CA ASN A 527 12.24 32.24 21.04
C ASN A 527 12.83 31.49 19.84
N VAL A 528 13.83 32.05 19.17
CA VAL A 528 14.51 31.44 18.02
C VAL A 528 15.71 30.57 18.44
N ALA A 529 16.25 30.83 19.65
CA ALA A 529 17.49 30.19 20.09
C ALA A 529 17.41 28.68 20.21
N TRP A 530 16.27 28.15 20.65
CA TRP A 530 16.04 26.73 20.97
C TRP A 530 15.30 25.94 19.91
N LEU A 531 15.11 26.49 18.71
CA LEU A 531 14.44 25.79 17.61
C LEU A 531 15.22 24.55 17.19
N THR A 532 14.54 23.45 16.99
CA THR A 532 15.05 22.21 16.41
C THR A 532 15.40 22.42 14.92
N ARG A 533 16.02 21.44 14.28
CA ARG A 533 16.38 21.50 12.87
C ARG A 533 15.15 21.74 11.98
N HIS A 534 14.07 20.98 12.18
CA HIS A 534 12.82 21.12 11.44
C HIS A 534 12.20 22.52 11.62
N GLU A 535 12.07 22.94 12.85
CA GLU A 535 11.50 24.24 13.21
C GLU A 535 12.33 25.41 12.62
N ARG A 536 13.66 25.27 12.59
CA ARG A 536 14.54 26.28 11.95
C ARG A 536 14.29 26.36 10.44
N ILE A 537 14.08 25.23 9.77
CA ILE A 537 13.75 25.22 8.33
C ILE A 537 12.43 25.95 8.09
N ALA A 538 11.38 25.62 8.86
CA ALA A 538 10.07 26.27 8.75
C ALA A 538 10.16 27.78 9.07
N TYR A 539 10.85 28.16 10.15
CA TYR A 539 11.08 29.56 10.51
C TYR A 539 11.83 30.32 9.41
N THR A 540 12.87 29.72 8.85
CA THR A 540 13.67 30.37 7.78
C THR A 540 12.84 30.57 6.51
N TYR A 541 11.98 29.63 6.17
CA TYR A 541 11.00 29.84 5.10
C TYR A 541 10.00 30.94 5.41
N GLY A 542 9.57 31.05 6.66
CA GLY A 542 8.75 32.16 7.12
C GLY A 542 9.42 33.52 6.86
N LEU A 543 10.69 33.66 7.23
CA LEU A 543 11.48 34.90 6.97
C LEU A 543 11.67 35.15 5.46
N TYR A 544 11.93 34.07 4.69
CA TYR A 544 12.10 34.17 3.24
C TYR A 544 10.84 34.69 2.54
N PHE A 545 9.66 34.19 2.89
CA PHE A 545 8.40 34.65 2.31
C PHE A 545 7.94 36.01 2.85
N THR A 546 8.39 36.38 4.04
CA THR A 546 8.13 37.69 4.60
C THR A 546 8.86 38.81 3.81
N ASP A 547 10.17 38.77 3.84
CA ASP A 547 11.05 39.64 3.05
C ASP A 547 12.51 39.13 3.12
N LYS A 548 12.92 38.38 2.10
CA LYS A 548 14.25 37.78 2.03
C LYS A 548 15.40 38.79 2.05
N ASN A 549 15.17 40.00 1.62
CA ASN A 549 16.21 41.05 1.60
C ASN A 549 16.35 41.69 2.98
N LYS A 550 15.22 42.01 3.63
CA LYS A 550 15.19 42.55 4.98
C LYS A 550 15.82 41.58 6.00
N TYR A 551 15.47 40.33 5.93
CA TYR A 551 15.92 39.29 6.87
C TYR A 551 17.14 38.48 6.38
N LYS A 552 17.88 38.99 5.40
CA LYS A 552 19.02 38.29 4.79
C LYS A 552 20.06 37.80 5.80
N GLN A 553 20.38 38.57 6.80
CA GLN A 553 21.36 38.21 7.82
C GLN A 553 20.83 37.08 8.71
N ASP A 554 19.59 37.18 9.15
CA ASP A 554 18.95 36.14 9.98
C ASP A 554 18.81 34.85 9.20
N ILE A 555 18.37 34.89 7.95
CA ILE A 555 18.28 33.73 7.06
C ILE A 555 19.66 33.05 6.95
N ASN A 556 20.73 33.80 6.68
CA ASN A 556 22.08 33.21 6.59
C ASN A 556 22.51 32.56 7.90
N THR A 557 22.21 33.20 9.04
CA THR A 557 22.51 32.66 10.37
C THR A 557 21.77 31.33 10.57
N GLN A 558 20.48 31.28 10.25
CA GLN A 558 19.70 30.05 10.37
C GLN A 558 20.20 28.95 9.43
N VAL A 559 20.55 29.26 8.18
CA VAL A 559 21.14 28.30 7.22
C VAL A 559 22.39 27.65 7.78
N GLU A 560 23.30 28.42 8.39
CA GLU A 560 24.51 27.88 9.02
C GLU A 560 24.20 27.00 10.26
N LEU A 561 23.21 27.37 11.06
CA LEU A 561 22.75 26.55 12.18
C LEU A 561 22.11 25.23 11.70
N ILE A 562 21.32 25.26 10.63
CA ILE A 562 20.74 24.05 10.03
C ILE A 562 21.84 23.12 9.51
N LYS A 563 22.85 23.64 8.80
CA LYS A 563 24.03 22.85 8.36
C LYS A 563 24.74 22.19 9.53
N LYS A 564 24.98 22.94 10.60
CA LYS A 564 25.59 22.41 11.83
C LYS A 564 24.74 21.28 12.43
N ALA A 565 23.42 21.44 12.46
CA ALA A 565 22.50 20.45 12.99
C ALA A 565 22.49 19.14 12.15
N PHE A 566 22.67 19.20 10.83
CA PHE A 566 22.85 17.99 10.00
C PHE A 566 24.20 17.30 10.23
N ASN A 567 25.25 18.07 10.49
CA ASN A 567 26.59 17.53 10.74
C ASN A 567 26.76 17.00 12.16
N ALA A 568 26.02 17.52 13.11
CA ALA A 568 26.01 17.01 14.48
C ALA A 568 25.29 15.64 14.46
N LYS A 569 26.00 14.56 14.77
CA LYS A 569 25.43 13.21 14.99
C LYS A 569 24.52 13.18 16.24
N SER A 570 23.81 14.24 16.53
CA SER A 570 22.86 14.30 17.63
C SER A 570 21.61 13.55 17.22
N ASN A 571 21.42 12.36 17.80
CA ASN A 571 20.21 11.57 17.78
C ASN A 571 19.03 12.27 18.50
N ILE A 572 18.78 13.54 18.24
CA ILE A 572 17.55 14.17 18.67
C ILE A 572 16.51 13.73 17.62
N ALA A 573 15.94 12.57 17.89
CA ALA A 573 14.73 12.13 17.22
C ALA A 573 13.69 13.24 17.44
N THR A 574 13.30 13.92 16.38
CA THR A 574 12.08 14.71 16.39
C THR A 574 10.94 13.72 16.58
N ASP A 575 10.27 13.75 17.72
CA ASP A 575 9.24 12.77 18.14
C ASP A 575 7.94 12.82 17.31
N TYR A 576 7.91 13.57 16.24
CA TYR A 576 6.75 13.70 15.37
C TYR A 576 6.81 12.70 14.20
N TRP A 577 5.81 11.87 14.08
CA TRP A 577 5.63 10.82 13.07
C TRP A 577 5.74 11.30 11.61
N TYR A 578 5.60 12.59 11.38
CA TYR A 578 5.48 13.17 10.04
C TYR A 578 6.78 13.77 9.53
N TRP A 579 7.64 14.27 10.42
CA TRP A 579 8.87 14.96 10.06
C TRP A 579 10.05 14.06 10.33
N ASN A 580 10.75 13.65 9.29
CA ASN A 580 11.93 12.83 9.40
C ASN A 580 13.13 13.52 8.74
N GLU A 581 14.31 12.94 8.88
CA GLU A 581 15.55 13.52 8.33
C GLU A 581 15.48 13.72 6.80
N ASP A 582 14.80 12.86 6.07
CA ASP A 582 14.71 12.96 4.61
C ASP A 582 13.79 14.12 4.17
N SER A 583 12.67 14.38 4.86
CA SER A 583 11.84 15.57 4.60
C SER A 583 12.59 16.86 4.94
N ASP A 584 13.31 16.90 6.07
CA ASP A 584 14.12 18.06 6.47
C ASP A 584 15.24 18.32 5.43
N LYS A 585 15.93 17.30 4.96
CA LYS A 585 16.94 17.40 3.90
C LYS A 585 16.34 17.95 2.61
N ALA A 586 15.19 17.45 2.22
CA ALA A 586 14.49 17.87 0.99
C ALA A 586 14.02 19.32 1.06
N ASP A 587 13.42 19.72 2.18
CA ASP A 587 12.97 21.10 2.39
C ASP A 587 14.16 22.06 2.54
N PHE A 588 15.25 21.62 3.18
CA PHE A 588 16.47 22.42 3.27
C PHE A 588 17.15 22.61 1.90
N ALA A 589 17.25 21.54 1.09
CA ALA A 589 17.75 21.67 -0.29
C ALA A 589 16.87 22.61 -1.11
N SER A 590 15.55 22.53 -0.95
CA SER A 590 14.60 23.43 -1.61
C SER A 590 14.80 24.89 -1.18
N LEU A 591 15.04 25.14 0.10
CA LEU A 591 15.36 26.47 0.65
C LEU A 591 16.67 27.02 0.09
N LEU A 592 17.73 26.23 0.06
CA LEU A 592 19.01 26.61 -0.53
C LEU A 592 18.88 27.00 -2.00
N MET A 593 18.04 26.27 -2.74
CA MET A 593 17.72 26.60 -4.13
C MET A 593 16.97 27.95 -4.25
N ASP A 594 16.03 28.24 -3.37
CA ASP A 594 15.31 29.53 -3.33
C ASP A 594 16.23 30.69 -2.98
N LEU A 595 17.22 30.46 -2.14
CA LEU A 595 18.24 31.44 -1.75
C LEU A 595 19.37 31.63 -2.77
N TRP A 596 19.29 30.95 -3.96
CA TRP A 596 20.31 30.98 -4.99
C TRP A 596 21.68 30.51 -4.52
N SER A 597 21.72 29.58 -3.59
CA SER A 597 22.98 28.95 -3.16
C SER A 597 23.67 28.24 -4.33
N PRO A 598 25.02 28.13 -4.32
CA PRO A 598 25.74 27.40 -5.35
C PRO A 598 25.30 25.93 -5.43
N GLU A 599 25.29 25.34 -6.62
CA GLU A 599 24.93 23.95 -6.85
C GLU A 599 25.72 22.98 -5.96
N THR A 600 27.03 23.28 -5.74
CA THR A 600 27.93 22.48 -4.90
C THR A 600 27.46 22.31 -3.46
N SER A 601 26.66 23.25 -2.95
CA SER A 601 26.09 23.19 -1.60
C SER A 601 24.85 22.30 -1.50
N ILE A 602 24.25 21.95 -2.65
CA ILE A 602 22.95 21.28 -2.73
C ILE A 602 23.10 19.87 -3.26
N ILE A 603 24.06 19.67 -4.15
CA ILE A 603 24.23 18.45 -4.95
C ILE A 603 24.38 17.18 -4.10
N GLN A 604 25.10 17.30 -2.99
CA GLN A 604 25.30 16.17 -2.07
C GLN A 604 24.00 15.77 -1.39
N ILE A 605 23.18 16.75 -0.96
CA ILE A 605 21.88 16.49 -0.32
C ILE A 605 20.92 15.81 -1.33
N ILE A 606 20.86 16.35 -2.55
CA ILE A 606 20.01 15.78 -3.61
C ILE A 606 20.44 14.35 -3.94
N LYS A 607 21.76 14.09 -4.01
CA LYS A 607 22.30 12.76 -4.26
C LYS A 607 21.95 11.77 -3.13
N GLU A 608 22.08 12.18 -1.88
CA GLU A 608 21.70 11.35 -0.72
C GLU A 608 20.21 10.99 -0.74
N LEU A 609 19.36 11.96 -1.05
CA LEU A 609 17.92 11.71 -1.19
C LEU A 609 17.63 10.80 -2.37
N SER A 610 18.29 10.98 -3.50
CA SER A 610 18.09 10.17 -4.72
C SER A 610 18.46 8.70 -4.52
N ASN A 611 19.39 8.40 -3.62
CA ASN A 611 19.83 7.04 -3.31
C ASN A 611 18.88 6.29 -2.35
N ARG A 612 17.77 6.91 -1.95
CA ARG A 612 16.75 6.24 -1.12
C ARG A 612 15.85 5.34 -1.96
N ASP A 613 15.44 4.22 -1.40
CA ASP A 613 14.41 3.38 -2.01
C ASP A 613 13.01 3.91 -1.70
N TYR A 614 12.42 4.65 -2.64
CA TYR A 614 11.08 5.22 -2.52
C TYR A 614 9.96 4.22 -2.83
N SER A 615 10.25 3.05 -3.36
CA SER A 615 9.27 1.98 -3.55
C SER A 615 8.87 1.33 -2.24
N GLY A 616 9.75 1.42 -1.23
CA GLY A 616 9.54 0.86 0.09
C GLY A 616 8.42 1.54 0.90
N TYR A 617 7.74 0.75 1.71
CA TYR A 617 6.66 1.17 2.62
C TYR A 617 7.15 2.11 3.75
N TYR A 618 8.45 2.20 3.96
CA TYR A 618 9.07 2.83 5.14
C TYR A 618 9.33 4.32 5.02
N ILE A 619 9.18 4.90 3.82
CA ILE A 619 9.31 6.34 3.63
C ILE A 619 7.90 6.95 3.65
N SER A 620 7.66 7.92 4.55
CA SER A 620 6.36 8.59 4.66
C SER A 620 5.98 9.28 3.35
N THR A 621 4.69 9.38 3.07
CA THR A 621 4.16 10.08 1.89
C THR A 621 4.62 11.53 1.85
N GLN A 622 4.74 12.16 3.01
CA GLN A 622 5.24 13.53 3.13
C GLN A 622 6.72 13.66 2.75
N SER A 623 7.57 12.72 3.19
CA SER A 623 8.99 12.70 2.79
C SER A 623 9.16 12.46 1.31
N LYS A 624 8.36 11.56 0.73
CA LYS A 624 8.34 11.33 -0.72
C LYS A 624 7.95 12.60 -1.47
N ASN A 625 6.89 13.30 -1.02
CA ASN A 625 6.44 14.55 -1.60
C ASN A 625 7.50 15.67 -1.49
N ALA A 626 8.12 15.84 -0.33
CA ALA A 626 9.18 16.82 -0.13
C ALA A 626 10.40 16.54 -1.02
N SER A 627 10.84 15.29 -1.11
CA SER A 627 11.94 14.87 -1.99
C SER A 627 11.61 15.09 -3.46
N PHE A 628 10.40 14.72 -3.89
CA PHE A 628 9.96 14.94 -5.26
C PHE A 628 9.94 16.44 -5.63
N LYS A 629 9.42 17.28 -4.75
CA LYS A 629 9.44 18.74 -4.91
C LYS A 629 10.89 19.27 -5.05
N ALA A 630 11.80 18.79 -4.19
CA ALA A 630 13.21 19.20 -4.26
C ALA A 630 13.87 18.75 -5.57
N PHE A 631 13.58 17.54 -6.06
CA PHE A 631 14.11 17.02 -7.32
C PHE A 631 13.64 17.83 -8.54
N ILE A 632 12.34 18.10 -8.63
CA ILE A 632 11.81 18.94 -9.71
C ILE A 632 12.44 20.30 -9.70
N LYS A 633 12.56 20.92 -8.52
CA LYS A 633 13.17 22.22 -8.35
C LYS A 633 14.66 22.24 -8.77
N TYR A 634 15.38 21.15 -8.45
CA TYR A 634 16.76 20.98 -8.85
C TYR A 634 16.88 20.88 -10.38
N ILE A 635 16.06 20.03 -11.02
CA ILE A 635 16.05 19.89 -12.49
C ILE A 635 15.73 21.22 -13.16
N GLU A 636 14.74 21.95 -12.67
CA GLU A 636 14.37 23.25 -13.24
C GLU A 636 15.47 24.29 -13.13
N LYS A 637 16.18 24.30 -12.01
CA LYS A 637 17.19 25.32 -11.76
C LYS A 637 18.54 25.00 -12.39
N TYR A 638 18.99 23.75 -12.35
CA TYR A 638 20.32 23.35 -12.76
C TYR A 638 20.34 22.36 -13.93
N GLY A 639 19.24 21.64 -14.19
CA GLY A 639 19.16 20.59 -15.21
C GLY A 639 18.79 21.07 -16.61
N LYS A 640 18.19 22.27 -16.74
CA LYS A 640 17.81 22.84 -18.04
C LYS A 640 19.06 23.16 -18.86
N ASN A 641 19.13 22.65 -20.09
CA ASN A 641 20.22 22.92 -21.07
C ASN A 641 21.58 22.33 -20.69
N LYS A 642 21.66 21.38 -19.78
CA LYS A 642 22.91 20.71 -19.45
C LYS A 642 23.21 19.64 -20.49
N THR A 643 24.36 19.78 -21.17
CA THR A 643 24.92 18.74 -22.04
C THR A 643 26.30 18.39 -21.53
N SER A 644 26.57 17.13 -21.31
CA SER A 644 27.86 16.63 -20.85
C SER A 644 28.38 15.58 -21.82
N LEU A 645 29.65 15.74 -22.24
CA LEU A 645 30.36 14.75 -23.02
C LEU A 645 31.18 13.88 -22.07
N VAL A 646 30.98 12.58 -22.17
CA VAL A 646 31.64 11.60 -21.32
C VAL A 646 32.21 10.50 -22.17
N GLN A 647 33.44 10.19 -21.97
CA GLN A 647 34.11 9.05 -22.60
C GLN A 647 34.31 7.96 -21.59
N ILE A 648 33.86 6.75 -21.90
CA ILE A 648 34.06 5.58 -21.05
C ILE A 648 34.88 4.51 -21.75
N MET A 649 35.80 3.91 -21.05
CA MET A 649 36.55 2.75 -21.49
C MET A 649 36.23 1.59 -20.54
N ILE A 650 35.66 0.51 -21.07
CA ILE A 650 35.33 -0.71 -20.31
C ILE A 650 36.10 -1.86 -20.93
N GLY A 651 37.07 -2.40 -20.21
CA GLY A 651 38.04 -3.31 -20.81
C GLY A 651 38.78 -2.58 -21.94
N ASP A 652 38.73 -3.14 -23.14
CA ASP A 652 39.34 -2.58 -24.38
C ASP A 652 38.35 -1.79 -25.23
N THR A 653 37.09 -1.60 -24.75
CA THR A 653 36.04 -0.92 -25.51
C THR A 653 35.91 0.53 -25.07
N LEU A 654 36.19 1.44 -26.03
CA LEU A 654 35.97 2.89 -25.85
C LEU A 654 34.59 3.28 -26.39
N LYS A 655 33.89 4.11 -25.64
CA LYS A 655 32.57 4.64 -26.00
C LYS A 655 32.42 6.09 -25.61
N ASP A 656 32.00 6.92 -26.59
CA ASP A 656 31.63 8.32 -26.36
C ASP A 656 30.14 8.42 -26.05
N ILE A 657 29.78 9.16 -25.01
CA ILE A 657 28.42 9.34 -24.51
C ILE A 657 28.11 10.83 -24.47
N THR A 658 26.98 11.22 -25.02
CA THR A 658 26.43 12.56 -24.90
C THR A 658 25.22 12.51 -23.99
N LEU A 659 25.33 13.09 -22.81
CA LEU A 659 24.22 13.26 -21.86
C LEU A 659 23.59 14.62 -22.10
N THR A 660 22.26 14.67 -22.22
CA THR A 660 21.50 15.89 -22.49
C THR A 660 20.45 16.12 -21.41
N ALA A 661 19.82 17.27 -21.37
CA ALA A 661 18.73 17.55 -20.42
C ALA A 661 17.53 16.56 -20.55
N ASN A 662 17.34 15.94 -21.70
CA ASN A 662 16.27 14.97 -21.96
C ASN A 662 16.75 13.50 -21.98
N GLY A 663 18.05 13.26 -21.93
CA GLY A 663 18.71 11.96 -21.87
C GLY A 663 19.92 12.11 -20.95
N TRP A 664 19.63 12.33 -19.68
CA TRP A 664 20.65 12.66 -18.68
C TRP A 664 21.38 11.46 -18.10
N GLU A 665 20.96 10.25 -18.42
CA GLU A 665 21.50 9.01 -17.85
C GLU A 665 21.88 8.04 -18.95
N TYR A 666 23.03 7.40 -18.76
CA TYR A 666 23.49 6.26 -19.53
C TYR A 666 23.72 5.09 -18.59
N ASN A 667 23.01 4.00 -18.85
CA ASN A 667 23.13 2.76 -18.11
C ASN A 667 23.75 1.68 -18.99
N TYR A 668 24.74 0.99 -18.46
CA TYR A 668 25.37 -0.16 -19.07
C TYR A 668 25.36 -1.31 -18.09
N SER A 669 24.90 -2.47 -18.54
CA SER A 669 24.94 -3.71 -17.78
C SER A 669 25.48 -4.81 -18.67
N ALA A 670 26.44 -5.56 -18.15
CA ALA A 670 27.00 -6.71 -18.85
C ALA A 670 27.21 -7.88 -17.91
N PRO A 671 27.16 -9.14 -18.41
CA PRO A 671 27.64 -10.29 -17.68
C PRO A 671 29.10 -10.08 -17.29
N LEU A 672 29.43 -10.42 -16.06
CA LEU A 672 30.78 -10.22 -15.55
C LEU A 672 31.84 -10.99 -16.38
N SER A 673 31.45 -12.14 -16.93
CA SER A 673 32.27 -12.95 -17.81
C SER A 673 32.74 -12.24 -19.10
N GLU A 674 31.99 -11.23 -19.57
CA GLU A 674 32.33 -10.50 -20.80
C GLU A 674 33.33 -9.36 -20.58
N VAL A 675 33.36 -8.80 -19.36
CA VAL A 675 34.16 -7.61 -19.02
C VAL A 675 35.37 -7.92 -18.13
N LEU A 676 35.53 -9.17 -17.72
CA LEU A 676 36.56 -9.57 -16.78
C LEU A 676 37.89 -9.81 -17.49
N ILE A 677 38.93 -9.03 -17.16
CA ILE A 677 40.29 -9.18 -17.67
C ILE A 677 41.21 -9.50 -16.49
N ASN A 678 41.88 -10.65 -16.50
CA ASN A 678 42.81 -11.08 -15.46
C ASN A 678 42.23 -10.96 -14.03
N GLY A 679 40.95 -11.33 -13.82
CA GLY A 679 40.28 -11.26 -12.51
C GLY A 679 39.87 -9.85 -12.06
N ARG A 680 39.95 -8.87 -12.93
CA ARG A 680 39.62 -7.46 -12.67
C ARG A 680 38.72 -6.91 -13.77
N VAL A 681 37.92 -5.91 -13.44
CA VAL A 681 37.17 -5.13 -14.45
C VAL A 681 37.79 -3.74 -14.51
N PRO A 682 38.59 -3.44 -15.54
CA PRO A 682 39.11 -2.09 -15.74
C PRO A 682 38.01 -1.19 -16.31
N LEU A 683 37.85 -0.01 -15.73
CA LEU A 683 36.96 1.02 -16.16
C LEU A 683 37.66 2.37 -16.07
N SER A 684 37.63 3.16 -17.13
CA SER A 684 38.03 4.56 -17.11
C SER A 684 36.86 5.45 -17.53
N VAL A 685 36.64 6.53 -16.79
CA VAL A 685 35.64 7.54 -17.12
C VAL A 685 36.30 8.90 -17.21
N GLN A 686 36.13 9.55 -18.35
CA GLN A 686 36.66 10.89 -18.61
C GLN A 686 35.54 11.84 -18.97
N THR A 687 35.58 13.06 -18.43
CA THR A 687 34.74 14.18 -18.83
C THR A 687 35.56 15.47 -18.85
N ASP A 688 35.41 16.26 -19.92
CA ASP A 688 36.00 17.57 -20.00
C ASP A 688 35.06 18.68 -19.53
N ASP A 689 33.82 18.29 -19.14
CA ASP A 689 32.80 19.23 -18.71
C ASP A 689 33.10 19.68 -17.26
N LYS A 690 33.00 21.00 -17.02
CA LYS A 690 33.09 21.59 -15.67
C LYS A 690 31.85 21.29 -14.83
N SER A 691 30.75 20.93 -15.48
CA SER A 691 29.52 20.48 -14.81
C SER A 691 29.71 19.10 -14.19
N PRO A 692 29.17 18.82 -13.01
CA PRO A 692 29.34 17.53 -12.38
C PRO A 692 28.67 16.41 -13.17
N VAL A 693 29.40 15.32 -13.34
CA VAL A 693 28.95 14.03 -13.87
C VAL A 693 29.02 13.00 -12.74
N PHE A 694 27.95 12.28 -12.56
CA PHE A 694 27.79 11.25 -11.52
C PHE A 694 28.10 9.88 -12.12
N VAL A 695 29.00 9.17 -11.47
CA VAL A 695 29.42 7.84 -11.88
C VAL A 695 29.11 6.85 -10.75
N ASN A 696 28.17 5.95 -11.01
CA ASN A 696 27.90 4.84 -10.11
C ASN A 696 28.34 3.53 -10.73
N VAL A 697 29.11 2.77 -10.01
CA VAL A 697 29.61 1.47 -10.45
C VAL A 697 29.23 0.43 -9.42
N SER A 698 28.44 -0.55 -9.82
CA SER A 698 27.94 -1.60 -8.95
C SER A 698 28.16 -3.00 -9.53
N LEU A 699 28.24 -3.97 -8.64
CA LEU A 699 28.29 -5.39 -8.94
C LEU A 699 27.11 -6.08 -8.28
N LYS A 700 26.31 -6.74 -9.06
CA LYS A 700 25.33 -7.72 -8.61
C LYS A 700 25.98 -9.09 -8.68
N SER A 701 26.43 -9.60 -7.53
CA SER A 701 27.18 -10.84 -7.48
C SER A 701 26.44 -11.94 -6.71
N TYR A 702 26.59 -13.15 -7.22
CA TYR A 702 26.11 -14.34 -6.54
C TYR A 702 27.32 -15.07 -5.95
N PRO A 703 27.25 -15.58 -4.71
CA PRO A 703 28.34 -16.39 -4.18
C PRO A 703 28.43 -17.75 -4.88
N ALA A 704 29.65 -18.15 -5.22
CA ALA A 704 29.90 -19.49 -5.77
C ALA A 704 29.65 -20.60 -4.73
N ASP A 705 29.94 -20.30 -3.47
CA ASP A 705 29.64 -21.19 -2.34
C ASP A 705 28.95 -20.38 -1.22
N ILE A 706 27.69 -20.67 -0.98
CA ILE A 706 26.87 -20.01 0.04
C ILE A 706 27.44 -20.18 1.46
N LYS A 707 28.13 -21.29 1.72
CA LYS A 707 28.74 -21.56 3.03
C LYS A 707 29.91 -20.64 3.36
N LYS A 708 30.49 -20.02 2.34
CA LYS A 708 31.59 -19.05 2.46
C LYS A 708 31.12 -17.61 2.60
N VAL A 709 29.81 -17.35 2.53
CA VAL A 709 29.27 -16.01 2.76
C VAL A 709 29.47 -15.65 4.24
N LYS A 710 30.27 -14.62 4.48
CA LYS A 710 30.51 -14.13 5.84
C LYS A 710 29.29 -13.42 6.37
N LYS A 711 28.95 -13.63 7.64
CA LYS A 711 27.98 -12.80 8.34
C LYS A 711 28.42 -11.34 8.30
N PHE A 712 27.51 -10.48 7.96
CA PHE A 712 27.71 -9.05 8.05
C PHE A 712 26.85 -8.52 9.20
N GLU A 713 27.49 -7.93 10.19
CA GLU A 713 26.84 -7.36 11.37
C GLU A 713 27.20 -5.87 11.45
N ASN A 714 26.22 -5.00 11.34
CA ASN A 714 26.40 -3.57 11.47
C ASN A 714 25.43 -3.02 12.54
N GLY A 715 25.75 -3.30 13.81
CA GLY A 715 24.97 -2.83 14.95
C GLY A 715 23.69 -3.64 15.24
N ILE A 716 23.37 -4.66 14.43
CA ILE A 716 22.27 -5.60 14.66
C ILE A 716 22.81 -7.02 14.55
N ILE A 717 22.61 -7.80 15.58
CA ILE A 717 22.93 -9.23 15.59
C ILE A 717 21.64 -10.00 15.38
N LEU A 718 21.57 -10.74 14.27
CA LEU A 718 20.45 -11.62 13.98
C LEU A 718 20.78 -13.06 14.33
N SER A 719 19.87 -13.71 15.03
CA SER A 719 19.94 -15.15 15.27
C SER A 719 18.64 -15.84 14.84
N ARG A 720 18.78 -17.05 14.32
CA ARG A 720 17.69 -17.87 13.83
C ARG A 720 17.71 -19.20 14.57
N LYS A 721 16.56 -19.60 15.11
CA LYS A 721 16.36 -20.90 15.74
C LYS A 721 15.25 -21.63 15.01
N ILE A 722 15.48 -22.90 14.69
CA ILE A 722 14.47 -23.77 14.06
C ILE A 722 14.23 -24.96 14.99
N GLU A 723 12.98 -25.20 15.33
CA GLU A 723 12.55 -26.24 16.25
C GLU A 723 11.43 -27.07 15.63
N GLU A 724 11.51 -28.39 15.71
CA GLU A 724 10.44 -29.30 15.29
C GLU A 724 9.29 -29.24 16.30
N VAL A 725 8.05 -29.10 15.83
CA VAL A 725 6.85 -29.21 16.67
C VAL A 725 6.58 -30.68 16.91
N VAL A 726 6.78 -31.15 18.14
CA VAL A 726 6.61 -32.56 18.53
C VAL A 726 5.30 -32.83 19.26
N ASP A 727 4.66 -31.76 19.79
CA ASP A 727 3.37 -31.86 20.48
C ASP A 727 2.44 -30.70 20.00
N THR A 728 1.54 -31.04 19.10
CA THR A 728 0.57 -30.09 18.53
C THR A 728 -0.55 -29.73 19.51
N LYS A 729 -0.88 -30.58 20.48
CA LYS A 729 -1.89 -30.29 21.50
C LYS A 729 -1.35 -29.26 22.47
N LYS A 730 -0.14 -29.45 22.99
CA LYS A 730 0.54 -28.50 23.85
C LYS A 730 0.77 -27.17 23.13
N LEU A 731 1.10 -27.19 21.83
CA LEU A 731 1.22 -25.98 21.01
C LEU A 731 -0.12 -25.24 20.92
N ALA A 732 -1.24 -25.95 20.77
CA ALA A 732 -2.56 -25.35 20.71
C ALA A 732 -2.97 -24.68 22.03
N GLU A 733 -2.63 -25.29 23.16
CA GLU A 733 -2.86 -24.74 24.49
C GLU A 733 -2.06 -23.45 24.72
N CYS A 734 -0.79 -23.43 24.29
CA CYS A 734 0.07 -22.27 24.39
C CYS A 734 -0.32 -21.10 23.46
N SER A 735 -0.93 -21.37 22.30
CA SER A 735 -1.22 -20.35 21.29
C SER A 735 -2.51 -19.56 21.54
N ASN A 736 -3.31 -19.93 22.53
CA ASN A 736 -4.59 -19.28 22.83
C ASN A 736 -4.49 -18.06 23.76
N TYR A 737 -3.28 -17.69 24.22
CA TYR A 737 -3.11 -16.54 25.10
C TYR A 737 -2.30 -15.45 24.39
N TYR A 738 -2.91 -14.28 24.25
CA TYR A 738 -2.26 -13.04 23.86
C TYR A 738 -1.24 -12.62 24.95
N TYR A 739 0.04 -12.52 24.57
CA TYR A 739 1.08 -11.78 25.31
C TYR A 739 1.23 -12.04 26.83
N ASN A 740 1.41 -13.30 27.25
CA ASN A 740 2.00 -13.57 28.55
C ASN A 740 3.19 -14.53 28.39
N GLU A 741 4.38 -14.07 28.78
CA GLU A 741 5.65 -14.80 28.70
C GLU A 741 5.72 -16.02 29.66
N GLU A 742 4.71 -16.31 30.43
CA GLU A 742 4.72 -17.28 31.53
C GLU A 742 4.25 -18.72 31.20
N ASN A 743 3.77 -18.97 29.99
CA ASN A 743 3.38 -20.36 29.65
C ASN A 743 4.57 -21.15 29.11
N ASP A 744 5.05 -22.12 29.88
CA ASP A 744 6.12 -23.02 29.46
C ASP A 744 5.71 -23.94 28.30
N CYS A 745 5.95 -23.46 27.09
CA CYS A 745 5.75 -24.22 25.86
C CYS A 745 6.95 -25.08 25.47
N SER A 746 7.98 -25.17 26.30
CA SER A 746 9.25 -25.82 25.96
C SER A 746 9.09 -27.28 25.54
N GLY A 747 8.15 -28.01 26.16
CA GLY A 747 7.88 -29.39 25.80
C GLY A 747 7.16 -29.60 24.45
N ALA A 748 6.63 -28.58 23.82
CA ALA A 748 6.01 -28.68 22.49
C ALA A 748 7.03 -28.70 21.35
N PHE A 749 8.29 -28.39 21.64
CA PHE A 749 9.33 -28.18 20.62
C PHE A 749 10.58 -29.01 20.89
N LYS A 750 11.19 -29.50 19.80
CA LYS A 750 12.48 -30.14 19.81
C LYS A 750 13.47 -29.37 18.95
N SER A 751 14.62 -29.04 19.50
CA SER A 751 15.68 -28.37 18.77
C SER A 751 16.18 -29.19 17.59
N THR A 752 16.48 -28.54 16.46
CA THR A 752 17.02 -29.17 15.25
C THR A 752 18.42 -28.63 14.95
N ASP A 753 19.15 -29.34 14.09
CA ASP A 753 20.45 -28.88 13.54
C ASP A 753 20.25 -27.77 12.48
N GLY A 754 19.02 -27.47 12.08
CA GLY A 754 18.69 -26.49 11.06
C GLY A 754 19.04 -26.87 9.62
N ILE A 755 19.47 -28.10 9.39
CA ILE A 755 19.92 -28.64 8.09
C ILE A 755 19.06 -29.82 7.64
N ASN A 756 18.77 -30.75 8.56
CA ASN A 756 18.04 -31.97 8.25
C ASN A 756 16.58 -31.84 8.75
N PHE A 757 15.64 -31.84 7.83
CA PHE A 757 14.23 -31.71 8.13
C PHE A 757 13.47 -32.97 7.76
N LYS A 758 12.55 -33.39 8.63
CA LYS A 758 11.67 -34.51 8.36
C LYS A 758 10.52 -34.09 7.46
N LYS A 759 10.20 -34.89 6.48
CA LYS A 759 9.00 -34.70 5.65
C LYS A 759 7.74 -34.66 6.52
N TRP A 760 6.82 -33.78 6.21
CA TRP A 760 5.53 -33.62 6.88
C TRP A 760 5.57 -33.19 8.36
N SER A 761 6.73 -32.80 8.85
CA SER A 761 6.84 -32.20 10.17
C SER A 761 6.59 -30.69 10.12
N THR A 762 6.04 -30.17 11.20
CA THR A 762 5.87 -28.74 11.39
C THR A 762 7.08 -28.17 12.17
N TYR A 763 7.55 -27.01 11.78
CA TYR A 763 8.69 -26.35 12.43
C TYR A 763 8.32 -24.94 12.85
N ARG A 764 8.79 -24.54 14.04
CA ARG A 764 8.79 -23.14 14.48
C ARG A 764 10.12 -22.50 14.10
N ILE A 765 10.08 -21.37 13.42
CA ILE A 765 11.26 -20.55 13.14
C ILE A 765 11.15 -19.29 13.99
N THR A 766 12.15 -19.09 14.84
CA THR A 766 12.25 -17.90 15.70
C THR A 766 13.41 -17.05 15.21
N LEU A 767 13.13 -15.81 14.85
CA LEU A 767 14.12 -14.80 14.54
C LEU A 767 14.32 -13.91 15.78
N ARG A 768 15.55 -13.74 16.21
CA ARG A 768 15.91 -12.84 17.30
C ARG A 768 16.89 -11.79 16.80
N ALA A 769 16.52 -10.53 16.99
CA ALA A 769 17.38 -9.39 16.69
C ALA A 769 17.88 -8.75 17.99
N VAL A 770 19.17 -8.52 18.10
CA VAL A 770 19.79 -7.82 19.21
C VAL A 770 20.47 -6.57 18.66
N PHE A 771 20.05 -5.42 19.15
CA PHE A 771 20.58 -4.13 18.75
C PHE A 771 21.73 -3.73 19.69
N SER A 772 22.90 -3.45 19.13
CA SER A 772 24.13 -3.13 19.91
C SER A 772 24.21 -1.66 20.33
N ASN A 773 23.42 -0.77 19.69
CA ASN A 773 23.40 0.66 19.97
C ASN A 773 22.04 1.11 20.55
N LYS A 774 22.10 1.95 21.60
CA LYS A 774 20.93 2.58 22.23
C LYS A 774 20.29 3.68 21.38
N GLY A 775 20.86 4.02 20.22
CA GLY A 775 20.24 4.88 19.22
C GLY A 775 19.21 4.09 18.42
N ILE A 776 17.95 4.20 18.81
CA ILE A 776 16.82 3.53 18.16
C ILE A 776 16.67 4.10 16.74
N GLN A 777 17.14 3.35 15.74
CA GLN A 777 16.59 3.52 14.41
C GLN A 777 15.23 2.85 14.41
N ARG A 778 14.20 3.58 14.05
CA ARG A 778 12.84 3.05 13.94
C ARG A 778 12.67 2.43 12.54
N ASN A 779 11.88 1.35 12.43
CA ASN A 779 11.51 0.65 11.21
C ASN A 779 12.59 -0.26 10.63
N PHE A 780 12.64 -1.50 11.13
CA PHE A 780 13.42 -2.59 10.54
C PHE A 780 12.50 -3.60 9.89
N THR A 781 12.87 -4.06 8.70
CA THR A 781 12.29 -5.25 8.09
C THR A 781 13.24 -6.42 8.27
N PHE A 782 12.70 -7.52 8.73
CA PHE A 782 13.42 -8.79 8.79
C PHE A 782 12.87 -9.70 7.69
N GLU A 783 13.74 -10.11 6.78
CA GLU A 783 13.44 -11.09 5.75
C GLU A 783 14.12 -12.41 6.09
N ASP A 784 13.35 -13.49 6.09
CA ASP A 784 13.86 -14.85 6.27
C ASP A 784 13.48 -15.72 5.09
N TYR A 785 14.50 -16.16 4.36
CA TYR A 785 14.31 -17.01 3.20
C TYR A 785 14.25 -18.47 3.62
N LEU A 786 13.08 -19.06 3.46
CA LEU A 786 12.87 -20.47 3.77
C LEU A 786 13.31 -21.38 2.61
N PRO A 787 13.72 -22.63 2.89
CA PRO A 787 13.91 -23.62 1.84
C PRO A 787 12.64 -23.78 1.01
N ALA A 788 12.77 -23.99 -0.29
CA ALA A 788 11.66 -24.10 -1.24
C ALA A 788 10.62 -25.19 -0.88
N THR A 789 11.04 -26.17 -0.08
CA THR A 789 10.19 -27.26 0.43
C THR A 789 9.35 -26.88 1.65
N PHE A 790 9.61 -25.70 2.25
CA PHE A 790 8.84 -25.20 3.38
C PHE A 790 7.62 -24.42 2.90
N ARG A 791 6.49 -24.62 3.57
CA ARG A 791 5.31 -23.77 3.43
C ARG A 791 5.07 -23.05 4.73
N VAL A 792 4.88 -21.73 4.66
CA VAL A 792 4.51 -20.93 5.81
C VAL A 792 3.09 -21.33 6.22
N MET A 793 2.94 -21.76 7.46
CA MET A 793 1.62 -21.99 8.05
C MET A 793 1.21 -20.73 8.83
N ASN A 794 0.13 -20.11 8.43
CA ASN A 794 -0.46 -19.05 9.22
C ASN A 794 -1.28 -19.67 10.36
N SER A 795 -0.94 -19.35 11.60
CA SER A 795 -1.66 -19.90 12.78
C SER A 795 -3.14 -19.52 12.84
N LYS A 796 -3.56 -18.51 12.07
CA LYS A 796 -4.98 -18.14 11.89
C LYS A 796 -5.72 -19.10 10.95
N PHE A 797 -5.02 -19.89 10.13
CA PHE A 797 -5.59 -20.85 9.22
C PHE A 797 -5.38 -22.25 9.78
N ARG A 798 -6.15 -22.59 10.80
CA ARG A 798 -6.26 -23.98 11.25
C ARG A 798 -7.18 -24.69 10.27
N THR A 799 -6.61 -25.39 9.28
CA THR A 799 -7.35 -26.44 8.60
C THR A 799 -7.38 -27.65 9.54
N ASN A 800 -8.57 -28.06 9.96
CA ASN A 800 -8.80 -29.34 10.62
C ASN A 800 -8.46 -30.48 9.67
#